data_128abb91b01ec23c8044ced3eddf851d
#
_entry.id   128abb91b01ec23c8044ced3eddf851d
#
_cell.length_a   1.000
_cell.length_b   1.000
_cell.length_c   1.000
_cell.angle_alpha   90.00
_cell.angle_beta   90.00
_cell.angle_gamma   90.00
#
_symmetry.space_group_name_H-M   'P 1'
#
loop_
_entity.id
_entity.type
_entity.pdbx_description
1 polymer ?
#
loop_
_entity_poly.entity_id
_entity_poly.type
_entity_poly.pdbx_seq_one_letter_code
_entity_poly.pdbx_strand_id
1 'polypeptide(L)'
;MRRIVTCVIFIAVSVAALAQQDAIKGCVKDSDGNPVPGAIIKATSSSTILGYTTSDDKGQYSLSVERKGDVVVSVDCLGYESSSVILHKDTSGTCDFSLKEKRIGLKEAVVRAPAIRQLGDTLSYAVSAYTTRSDYTLKDALKRLPGIDVEESGRIKYLGKDISGFYIEGMNLLGGKYNIATSGIPAAYVNSVQVLSNHKEAAIDRNTFSDDVAINVKLNDKAKIKPVGSYEASAGYGDRWLYSAKGSAMLFRAKTQVIASLDVGNIKGFALDEGTDFLKSESDVTAVKRLAGGLSASHPPMKADRYISPSDMAVTVNAIHKVGKYSTIKVNAGYSSARSDYSYSFKGQYYDEDGEIVMSQTTTPRTKTQRPWLSLEYQKNSDKCFIRETLHGNMDFTRSAVPVELNGEMSSQSQSLNSMDFGSDFSARWRRDKLLWSVSSDMAYSASPSYSLNISSGDGGISQSVSGEVFSSENTVSAVWEKRHNRIYIPLIFNTQTDWLKTDRTGDGLTGEGNDLRVSKAVLSFSPQYEYSLRDFVLRAEVPVRGDAIWRGGDMTEYFSVCPELYLNWRLSARSTVRTAVSYSRNISDVLDFLTRPVQIDRTTLQIAPGTASDSKYLTANAHYDFKIPLSQWFVNADLAYVRNWRNQLPSVTVSGGSILNDRALAPNVSDNIIAQIGVTKQIAPIKTKVSLNGSYLHNEGRTMQNGQVMDYAGNSLVLSPSVSSHPVGWLELNYSGNLSRTSSRYEDVAKSYDSRSHEMSIRVSPVQSLILSAATENTRKQLTDDVFKTMTLLDFGLIWKHKAWKLSLDLRNALDQRSYSYTLYDSINTFTYEYALRGREVIFTAVLTI
;
A
#
# COMPACT_ATOMS: atom_id res chain seq x y z
N MET A 1 36.48 19.96 -66.96
CA MET A 1 36.35 21.40 -66.79
C MET A 1 35.29 22.09 -67.70
N ARG A 2 34.77 21.50 -68.75
CA ARG A 2 33.72 22.14 -69.61
C ARG A 2 32.26 22.00 -69.04
N ARG A 3 32.01 21.10 -68.09
CA ARG A 3 30.61 20.91 -67.50
C ARG A 3 30.35 21.72 -66.23
N ILE A 4 31.38 22.30 -65.61
CA ILE A 4 31.20 23.12 -64.38
C ILE A 4 31.00 24.59 -64.77
N VAL A 5 31.51 25.06 -65.91
CA VAL A 5 31.30 26.43 -66.39
C VAL A 5 29.85 26.66 -66.89
N THR A 6 29.22 25.64 -67.44
CA THR A 6 27.83 25.74 -67.92
C THR A 6 26.78 25.76 -66.77
N CYS A 7 27.08 25.14 -65.64
CA CYS A 7 26.19 25.21 -64.42
C CYS A 7 26.28 26.58 -63.71
N VAL A 8 27.45 27.22 -63.74
CA VAL A 8 27.67 28.53 -63.07
C VAL A 8 27.01 29.65 -63.86
N ILE A 9 26.92 29.54 -65.21
CA ILE A 9 26.24 30.53 -66.06
C ILE A 9 24.72 30.39 -65.96
N PHE A 10 24.20 29.19 -65.73
CA PHE A 10 22.72 29.00 -65.53
C PHE A 10 22.25 29.47 -64.15
N ILE A 11 23.10 29.48 -63.16
CA ILE A 11 22.81 30.01 -61.80
C ILE A 11 22.90 31.55 -61.81
N ALA A 12 23.77 32.16 -62.65
CA ALA A 12 23.87 33.62 -62.74
C ALA A 12 22.76 34.30 -63.50
N VAL A 13 22.01 33.60 -64.36
CA VAL A 13 20.86 34.14 -65.11
C VAL A 13 19.52 33.98 -64.37
N SER A 14 19.47 33.10 -63.40
CA SER A 14 18.27 32.93 -62.55
C SER A 14 18.14 33.92 -61.37
N VAL A 15 19.11 34.76 -61.12
CA VAL A 15 19.10 35.78 -60.04
C VAL A 15 18.63 37.16 -60.55
N ALA A 16 18.37 37.32 -61.82
CA ALA A 16 17.95 38.62 -62.44
C ALA A 16 16.42 38.77 -62.65
N ALA A 17 15.58 37.85 -62.17
CA ALA A 17 14.14 38.04 -62.11
C ALA A 17 13.74 38.38 -60.65
N LEU A 18 14.30 39.44 -60.10
CA LEU A 18 13.74 40.09 -58.92
C LEU A 18 12.38 40.69 -59.31
N ALA A 19 11.31 40.00 -58.94
CA ALA A 19 9.95 40.58 -58.96
C ALA A 19 10.04 41.91 -58.19
N GLN A 20 9.55 42.97 -58.82
CA GLN A 20 9.44 44.30 -58.26
C GLN A 20 8.46 44.18 -57.08
N GLN A 21 9.02 44.01 -55.87
CA GLN A 21 8.25 44.01 -54.63
C GLN A 21 7.89 45.47 -54.31
N ASP A 22 6.59 45.78 -54.30
CA ASP A 22 6.10 47.07 -53.86
C ASP A 22 6.36 47.23 -52.34
N ALA A 23 7.12 48.22 -51.95
CA ALA A 23 7.37 48.49 -50.54
C ALA A 23 6.29 49.45 -50.00
N ILE A 24 5.51 48.94 -48.99
CA ILE A 24 4.64 49.78 -48.19
C ILE A 24 5.50 50.43 -47.10
N LYS A 25 5.51 51.78 -47.08
CA LYS A 25 6.30 52.54 -46.10
C LYS A 25 5.35 53.45 -45.31
N GLY A 26 5.74 53.85 -44.13
CA GLY A 26 4.98 54.76 -43.31
C GLY A 26 5.59 55.00 -41.98
N CYS A 27 4.89 55.71 -41.13
CA CYS A 27 5.28 56.06 -39.79
C CYS A 27 4.18 55.72 -38.81
N VAL A 28 4.53 55.13 -37.69
CA VAL A 28 3.64 54.85 -36.57
C VAL A 28 3.89 55.85 -35.45
N LYS A 29 2.88 56.60 -35.08
CA LYS A 29 2.90 57.62 -34.03
C LYS A 29 1.81 57.36 -33.01
N ASP A 30 1.95 57.90 -31.83
CA ASP A 30 0.89 57.96 -30.82
C ASP A 30 -0.08 59.13 -31.09
N SER A 31 -1.11 59.31 -30.28
CA SER A 31 -2.07 60.40 -30.38
C SER A 31 -1.47 61.79 -30.13
N ASP A 32 -0.30 61.87 -29.48
CA ASP A 32 0.43 63.08 -29.15
C ASP A 32 1.49 63.43 -30.22
N GLY A 33 1.63 62.56 -31.25
CA GLY A 33 2.52 62.74 -32.37
C GLY A 33 3.93 62.17 -32.14
N ASN A 34 4.21 61.50 -31.01
CA ASN A 34 5.49 60.84 -30.72
C ASN A 34 5.65 59.56 -31.55
N PRO A 35 6.83 59.22 -32.01
CA PRO A 35 7.08 57.97 -32.71
C PRO A 35 6.87 56.76 -31.75
N VAL A 36 6.23 55.69 -32.28
CA VAL A 36 6.02 54.41 -31.58
C VAL A 36 7.00 53.38 -32.12
N PRO A 37 8.12 53.11 -31.45
CA PRO A 37 9.06 52.08 -31.89
C PRO A 37 8.59 50.68 -31.56
N GLY A 38 8.99 49.68 -32.34
CA GLY A 38 8.70 48.30 -32.08
C GLY A 38 7.23 47.88 -32.39
N ALA A 39 6.42 48.74 -32.97
CA ALA A 39 5.07 48.38 -33.45
C ALA A 39 5.17 47.35 -34.56
N ILE A 40 4.38 46.29 -34.49
CA ILE A 40 4.34 45.21 -35.48
C ILE A 40 3.35 45.60 -36.58
N ILE A 41 3.85 45.80 -37.80
CA ILE A 41 3.07 46.10 -39.00
C ILE A 41 2.91 44.83 -39.82
N LYS A 42 1.68 44.44 -40.13
CA LYS A 42 1.34 43.21 -40.81
C LYS A 42 0.43 43.52 -42.03
N ALA A 43 0.80 43.01 -43.18
CA ALA A 43 -0.01 43.06 -44.38
C ALA A 43 -0.73 41.73 -44.62
N THR A 44 -2.04 41.77 -44.83
CA THR A 44 -2.85 40.56 -45.09
C THR A 44 -3.77 40.78 -46.32
N SER A 45 -3.98 39.72 -47.08
CA SER A 45 -4.99 39.69 -48.16
C SER A 45 -5.84 38.42 -48.00
N SER A 46 -7.18 38.57 -47.95
CA SER A 46 -8.12 37.46 -47.79
C SER A 46 -7.71 36.46 -46.67
N SER A 47 -7.29 36.97 -45.50
CA SER A 47 -6.83 36.22 -44.32
C SER A 47 -5.42 35.56 -44.44
N THR A 48 -4.71 35.72 -45.52
CA THR A 48 -3.31 35.25 -45.69
C THR A 48 -2.35 36.38 -45.35
N ILE A 49 -1.35 36.11 -44.55
CA ILE A 49 -0.29 37.05 -44.22
C ILE A 49 0.67 37.15 -45.40
N LEU A 50 0.80 38.35 -45.99
CA LEU A 50 1.71 38.63 -47.07
C LEU A 50 3.11 38.99 -46.62
N GLY A 51 3.22 39.61 -45.43
CA GLY A 51 4.46 39.99 -44.81
C GLY A 51 4.23 40.78 -43.53
N TYR A 52 5.27 40.92 -42.73
CA TYR A 52 5.28 41.77 -41.53
C TYR A 52 6.65 42.42 -41.33
N THR A 53 6.67 43.54 -40.60
CA THR A 53 7.84 44.29 -40.22
C THR A 53 7.58 44.98 -38.87
N THR A 54 8.60 45.62 -38.32
CA THR A 54 8.49 46.45 -37.11
C THR A 54 8.92 47.89 -37.40
N SER A 55 8.33 48.84 -36.67
CA SER A 55 8.76 50.25 -36.71
C SER A 55 10.11 50.42 -35.99
N ASP A 56 10.94 51.30 -36.53
CA ASP A 56 12.23 51.69 -35.97
C ASP A 56 12.09 52.72 -34.80
N ASP A 57 13.23 53.19 -34.24
CA ASP A 57 13.24 54.16 -33.13
C ASP A 57 12.60 55.52 -33.50
N LYS A 58 12.39 55.81 -34.77
CA LYS A 58 11.69 57.02 -35.26
C LYS A 58 10.24 56.70 -35.63
N GLY A 59 9.77 55.49 -35.36
CA GLY A 59 8.46 55.02 -35.75
C GLY A 59 8.31 54.68 -37.24
N GLN A 60 9.38 54.73 -38.05
CA GLN A 60 9.34 54.48 -39.49
C GLN A 60 9.35 52.96 -39.76
N TYR A 61 8.68 52.53 -40.81
CA TYR A 61 8.68 51.13 -41.24
C TYR A 61 8.70 51.01 -42.76
N SER A 62 9.25 49.91 -43.24
CA SER A 62 9.18 49.51 -44.65
C SER A 62 8.86 48.03 -44.73
N LEU A 63 7.77 47.69 -45.43
CA LEU A 63 7.26 46.35 -45.59
C LEU A 63 7.17 45.99 -47.07
N SER A 64 8.04 45.06 -47.49
CA SER A 64 8.07 44.60 -48.90
C SER A 64 7.04 43.47 -49.08
N VAL A 65 6.02 43.69 -49.90
CA VAL A 65 4.96 42.71 -50.19
C VAL A 65 4.60 42.71 -51.66
N GLU A 66 4.21 41.56 -52.16
CA GLU A 66 3.67 41.41 -53.51
C GLU A 66 2.18 41.72 -53.49
N ARG A 67 1.75 42.88 -54.06
CA ARG A 67 0.35 43.29 -54.07
C ARG A 67 -0.37 42.80 -55.36
N LYS A 68 -1.13 41.70 -55.20
CA LYS A 68 -1.97 41.18 -56.30
C LYS A 68 -3.41 41.72 -56.26
N GLY A 69 -3.76 42.50 -55.24
CA GLY A 69 -5.10 43.07 -55.01
C GLY A 69 -5.07 43.97 -53.78
N ASP A 70 -6.22 44.22 -53.20
CA ASP A 70 -6.35 45.00 -51.96
C ASP A 70 -5.67 44.30 -50.78
N VAL A 71 -4.95 45.08 -49.97
CA VAL A 71 -4.18 44.61 -48.83
C VAL A 71 -4.60 45.35 -47.56
N VAL A 72 -4.91 44.63 -46.53
CA VAL A 72 -5.16 45.19 -45.21
C VAL A 72 -3.84 45.28 -44.48
N VAL A 73 -3.40 46.49 -44.18
CA VAL A 73 -2.23 46.74 -43.33
C VAL A 73 -2.74 47.04 -41.94
N SER A 74 -2.33 46.21 -40.97
CA SER A 74 -2.66 46.36 -39.55
C SER A 74 -1.41 46.64 -38.77
N VAL A 75 -1.52 47.45 -37.72
CA VAL A 75 -0.47 47.76 -36.76
C VAL A 75 -0.91 47.37 -35.38
N ASP A 76 -0.05 46.65 -34.68
CA ASP A 76 -0.21 46.23 -33.29
C ASP A 76 1.00 46.67 -32.45
N CYS A 77 0.75 47.30 -31.31
CA CYS A 77 1.80 47.60 -30.34
C CYS A 77 1.29 47.42 -28.91
N LEU A 78 2.09 46.86 -28.05
CA LEU A 78 1.74 46.67 -26.64
C LEU A 78 1.48 48.04 -25.97
N GLY A 79 0.33 48.20 -25.35
CA GLY A 79 -0.08 49.44 -24.74
C GLY A 79 -0.88 50.39 -25.67
N TYR A 80 -1.14 49.99 -26.89
CA TYR A 80 -1.92 50.78 -27.87
C TYR A 80 -3.09 49.98 -28.43
N GLU A 81 -4.10 50.68 -28.97
CA GLU A 81 -5.20 50.06 -29.73
C GLU A 81 -4.69 49.69 -31.11
N SER A 82 -5.01 48.48 -31.56
CA SER A 82 -4.67 48.03 -32.90
C SER A 82 -5.40 48.91 -33.94
N SER A 83 -4.72 49.28 -35.01
CA SER A 83 -5.28 50.03 -36.11
C SER A 83 -5.06 49.31 -37.44
N SER A 84 -5.96 49.47 -38.38
CA SER A 84 -5.83 48.88 -39.71
C SER A 84 -6.34 49.77 -40.79
N VAL A 85 -5.72 49.71 -41.98
CA VAL A 85 -6.05 50.48 -43.18
C VAL A 85 -6.09 49.53 -44.39
N ILE A 86 -7.05 49.69 -45.26
CA ILE A 86 -7.11 48.94 -46.51
C ILE A 86 -6.39 49.76 -47.60
N LEU A 87 -5.34 49.22 -48.17
CA LEU A 87 -4.65 49.80 -49.34
C LEU A 87 -5.17 49.12 -50.60
N HIS A 88 -5.84 49.95 -51.45
CA HIS A 88 -6.29 49.51 -52.77
C HIS A 88 -5.08 49.36 -53.71
N LYS A 89 -5.20 48.51 -54.71
CA LYS A 89 -4.10 48.17 -55.63
C LYS A 89 -3.46 49.38 -56.28
N ASP A 90 -4.26 50.43 -56.59
CA ASP A 90 -3.82 51.63 -57.31
C ASP A 90 -3.39 52.81 -56.44
N THR A 91 -3.31 52.59 -55.14
CA THR A 91 -2.91 53.64 -54.18
C THR A 91 -1.39 53.59 -53.90
N SER A 92 -0.81 54.78 -53.64
CA SER A 92 0.65 54.84 -53.22
C SER A 92 0.92 53.99 -52.05
N GLY A 93 2.05 53.30 -52.00
CA GLY A 93 2.44 52.40 -50.91
C GLY A 93 2.81 53.07 -49.58
N THR A 94 2.29 54.26 -49.29
CA THR A 94 2.54 55.00 -48.07
C THR A 94 1.34 54.87 -47.12
N CYS A 95 1.54 54.44 -45.88
CA CYS A 95 0.49 54.26 -44.87
C CYS A 95 1.00 54.63 -43.46
N ASP A 96 0.50 55.75 -42.95
CA ASP A 96 0.82 56.22 -41.64
C ASP A 96 -0.25 55.81 -40.63
N PHE A 97 0.17 55.48 -39.40
CA PHE A 97 -0.71 55.08 -38.32
C PHE A 97 -0.60 56.02 -37.11
N SER A 98 -1.74 56.41 -36.57
CA SER A 98 -1.84 57.08 -35.30
C SER A 98 -2.52 56.14 -34.29
N LEU A 99 -1.77 55.70 -33.27
CA LEU A 99 -2.23 54.74 -32.30
C LEU A 99 -2.74 55.46 -31.04
N LYS A 100 -3.87 55.02 -30.51
CA LYS A 100 -4.39 55.46 -29.20
C LYS A 100 -3.87 54.58 -28.10
N GLU A 101 -3.40 55.18 -26.99
CA GLU A 101 -3.01 54.41 -25.81
C GLU A 101 -4.18 53.59 -25.28
N LYS A 102 -3.92 52.32 -25.04
CA LYS A 102 -4.85 51.39 -24.43
C LYS A 102 -4.35 50.97 -23.06
N ARG A 103 -5.02 51.39 -22.00
CA ARG A 103 -4.76 50.88 -20.67
C ARG A 103 -5.15 49.40 -20.61
N ILE A 104 -4.16 48.53 -20.68
CA ILE A 104 -4.35 47.10 -20.46
C ILE A 104 -4.44 46.91 -18.96
N GLY A 105 -5.63 46.82 -18.41
CA GLY A 105 -5.84 46.26 -17.08
C GLY A 105 -5.42 44.82 -17.11
N LEU A 106 -4.22 44.51 -16.61
CA LEU A 106 -3.80 43.14 -16.38
C LEU A 106 -4.78 42.52 -15.40
N LYS A 107 -5.62 41.60 -15.85
CA LYS A 107 -6.32 40.71 -14.91
C LYS A 107 -5.27 40.05 -14.07
N GLU A 108 -5.45 40.13 -12.73
CA GLU A 108 -4.62 39.46 -11.76
C GLU A 108 -4.39 38.02 -12.23
N ALA A 109 -3.17 37.70 -12.62
CA ALA A 109 -2.80 36.36 -13.02
C ALA A 109 -2.74 35.52 -11.75
N VAL A 110 -3.85 34.91 -11.39
CA VAL A 110 -3.90 33.89 -10.35
C VAL A 110 -3.10 32.69 -10.86
N VAL A 111 -1.82 32.68 -10.58
CA VAL A 111 -0.95 31.51 -10.82
C VAL A 111 -1.38 30.44 -9.85
N ARG A 112 -2.30 29.57 -10.25
CA ARG A 112 -2.60 28.36 -9.51
C ARG A 112 -1.42 27.43 -9.70
N ALA A 113 -0.74 27.09 -8.61
CA ALA A 113 0.27 26.04 -8.62
C ALA A 113 -0.34 24.76 -9.23
N PRO A 114 0.38 24.05 -10.11
CA PRO A 114 -0.13 22.81 -10.69
C PRO A 114 -0.45 21.81 -9.57
N ALA A 115 -1.56 21.09 -9.73
CA ALA A 115 -2.01 20.08 -8.76
C ALA A 115 -0.95 18.98 -8.52
N ILE A 116 -0.14 18.69 -9.54
CA ILE A 116 1.00 17.76 -9.47
C ILE A 116 2.23 18.47 -10.06
N ARG A 117 3.35 18.32 -9.35
CA ARG A 117 4.67 18.81 -9.77
C ARG A 117 5.66 17.65 -9.71
N GLN A 118 6.36 17.40 -10.80
CA GLN A 118 7.45 16.44 -10.84
C GLN A 118 8.79 17.17 -10.87
N LEU A 119 9.70 16.77 -9.98
CA LEU A 119 11.08 17.27 -9.94
C LEU A 119 12.01 16.06 -9.74
N GLY A 120 12.68 15.65 -10.83
CA GLY A 120 13.49 14.42 -10.82
C GLY A 120 12.63 13.19 -10.45
N ASP A 121 13.07 12.47 -9.44
CA ASP A 121 12.39 11.28 -8.92
C ASP A 121 11.29 11.60 -7.87
N THR A 122 11.02 12.89 -7.61
CA THR A 122 10.00 13.35 -6.67
C THR A 122 8.74 13.81 -7.38
N LEU A 123 7.60 13.23 -7.02
CA LEU A 123 6.28 13.68 -7.45
C LEU A 123 5.55 14.34 -6.28
N SER A 124 5.22 15.61 -6.40
CA SER A 124 4.59 16.42 -5.35
C SER A 124 3.14 16.73 -5.69
N TYR A 125 2.22 16.35 -4.83
CA TYR A 125 0.79 16.62 -4.92
C TYR A 125 0.43 17.80 -4.03
N ALA A 126 -0.20 18.85 -4.57
CA ALA A 126 -0.83 19.90 -3.78
C ALA A 126 -2.14 19.37 -3.19
N VAL A 127 -2.18 19.10 -1.89
CA VAL A 127 -3.31 18.42 -1.23
C VAL A 127 -4.62 19.18 -1.41
N SER A 128 -4.58 20.51 -1.37
CA SER A 128 -5.77 21.37 -1.56
C SER A 128 -6.46 21.21 -2.93
N ALA A 129 -5.75 20.69 -3.94
CA ALA A 129 -6.34 20.44 -5.26
C ALA A 129 -7.21 19.18 -5.30
N TYR A 130 -7.04 18.26 -4.36
CA TYR A 130 -7.68 16.95 -4.33
C TYR A 130 -8.68 16.80 -3.20
N THR A 131 -8.43 17.43 -2.05
CA THR A 131 -9.28 17.31 -0.88
C THR A 131 -10.62 18.02 -1.03
N THR A 132 -11.60 17.46 -0.35
CA THR A 132 -12.96 17.98 -0.25
C THR A 132 -13.24 18.52 1.14
N ARG A 133 -14.42 19.08 1.34
CA ARG A 133 -14.86 19.54 2.67
C ARG A 133 -15.08 18.40 3.65
N SER A 134 -15.28 17.18 3.16
CA SER A 134 -15.52 16.00 3.99
C SER A 134 -14.22 15.37 4.51
N ASP A 135 -13.07 15.69 3.92
CA ASP A 135 -11.79 15.11 4.32
C ASP A 135 -11.26 15.76 5.59
N TYR A 136 -10.99 14.95 6.60
CA TYR A 136 -10.54 15.39 7.91
C TYR A 136 -9.12 15.04 8.23
N THR A 137 -8.71 13.83 7.82
CA THR A 137 -7.42 13.27 8.17
C THR A 137 -6.52 13.23 6.96
N LEU A 138 -5.22 13.10 7.22
CA LEU A 138 -4.25 12.81 6.16
C LEU A 138 -4.61 11.53 5.40
N LYS A 139 -5.17 10.51 6.07
CA LYS A 139 -5.65 9.28 5.43
C LYS A 139 -6.71 9.56 4.37
N ASP A 140 -7.67 10.44 4.67
CA ASP A 140 -8.70 10.85 3.70
C ASP A 140 -8.09 11.56 2.49
N ALA A 141 -7.13 12.46 2.75
CA ALA A 141 -6.41 13.17 1.69
C ALA A 141 -5.61 12.20 0.79
N LEU A 142 -4.88 11.25 1.38
CA LEU A 142 -4.07 10.27 0.66
C LEU A 142 -4.92 9.40 -0.28
N LYS A 143 -6.10 8.95 0.17
CA LYS A 143 -7.04 8.16 -0.65
C LYS A 143 -7.47 8.86 -1.94
N ARG A 144 -7.40 10.19 -1.98
CA ARG A 144 -7.79 10.98 -3.17
C ARG A 144 -6.65 11.19 -4.15
N LEU A 145 -5.40 10.98 -3.74
CA LEU A 145 -4.24 11.24 -4.59
C LEU A 145 -4.09 10.14 -5.65
N PRO A 146 -3.90 10.52 -6.92
CA PRO A 146 -3.73 9.54 -7.99
C PRO A 146 -2.46 8.69 -7.81
N GLY A 147 -2.59 7.38 -8.03
CA GLY A 147 -1.50 6.43 -7.87
C GLY A 147 -1.20 6.03 -6.43
N ILE A 148 -1.79 6.70 -5.45
CA ILE A 148 -1.72 6.31 -4.04
C ILE A 148 -2.98 5.52 -3.69
N ASP A 149 -2.78 4.38 -3.06
CA ASP A 149 -3.83 3.54 -2.50
C ASP A 149 -3.60 3.37 -1.00
N VAL A 150 -4.68 3.43 -0.22
CA VAL A 150 -4.65 3.27 1.24
C VAL A 150 -5.67 2.22 1.62
N GLU A 151 -5.18 1.06 2.01
CA GLU A 151 -5.98 -0.07 2.45
C GLU A 151 -6.78 0.25 3.72
N GLU A 152 -7.75 -0.58 4.06
CA GLU A 152 -8.51 -0.42 5.31
C GLU A 152 -7.61 -0.53 6.56
N SER A 153 -6.65 -1.46 6.53
CA SER A 153 -5.60 -1.61 7.55
C SER A 153 -4.80 -0.31 7.80
N GLY A 154 -4.77 0.59 6.83
CA GLY A 154 -3.93 1.81 6.83
C GLY A 154 -2.64 1.65 6.04
N ARG A 155 -2.34 0.47 5.49
CA ARG A 155 -1.18 0.24 4.61
C ARG A 155 -1.28 1.12 3.37
N ILE A 156 -0.17 1.77 3.03
CA ILE A 156 -0.10 2.69 1.89
C ILE A 156 0.70 2.04 0.78
N LYS A 157 0.14 2.07 -0.43
CA LYS A 157 0.79 1.63 -1.66
C LYS A 157 0.89 2.77 -2.66
N TYR A 158 1.94 2.76 -3.46
CA TYR A 158 2.08 3.62 -4.62
C TYR A 158 2.27 2.76 -5.87
N LEU A 159 1.33 2.87 -6.82
CA LEU A 159 1.30 2.03 -8.04
C LEU A 159 1.39 0.52 -7.71
N GLY A 160 0.61 0.08 -6.71
CA GLY A 160 0.59 -1.31 -6.27
C GLY A 160 1.73 -1.73 -5.34
N LYS A 161 2.82 -0.95 -5.24
CA LYS A 161 3.98 -1.25 -4.40
C LYS A 161 3.84 -0.64 -3.00
N ASP A 162 4.14 -1.41 -1.96
CA ASP A 162 4.23 -0.91 -0.59
C ASP A 162 5.30 0.17 -0.47
N ILE A 163 5.05 1.18 0.36
CA ILE A 163 6.05 2.22 0.63
C ILE A 163 7.13 1.69 1.56
N SER A 164 8.40 2.09 1.33
CA SER A 164 9.57 1.75 2.15
C SER A 164 9.84 2.77 3.26
N GLY A 165 9.13 3.89 3.30
CA GLY A 165 9.34 4.92 4.30
C GLY A 165 8.23 5.97 4.33
N PHE A 166 7.95 6.49 5.52
CA PHE A 166 6.98 7.56 5.74
C PHE A 166 7.61 8.70 6.55
N TYR A 167 7.64 9.87 5.98
CA TYR A 167 8.31 11.05 6.52
C TYR A 167 7.32 12.17 6.77
N ILE A 168 7.54 12.93 7.84
CA ILE A 168 6.86 14.19 8.13
C ILE A 168 7.94 15.27 8.19
N GLU A 169 7.85 16.28 7.29
CA GLU A 169 8.88 17.31 7.15
C GLU A 169 10.32 16.74 7.02
N GLY A 170 10.45 15.58 6.36
CA GLY A 170 11.72 14.90 6.12
C GLY A 170 12.28 14.13 7.32
N MET A 171 11.51 13.93 8.39
CA MET A 171 11.89 13.09 9.53
C MET A 171 11.01 11.85 9.62
N ASN A 172 11.63 10.69 9.85
CA ASN A 172 10.97 9.40 10.00
C ASN A 172 10.58 9.16 11.47
N LEU A 173 9.52 9.86 11.94
CA LEU A 173 9.08 9.82 13.33
C LEU A 173 8.53 8.44 13.74
N LEU A 174 7.76 7.80 12.86
CA LEU A 174 6.90 6.65 13.19
C LEU A 174 7.42 5.32 12.64
N GLY A 175 8.42 5.34 11.74
CA GLY A 175 8.79 4.13 11.01
C GLY A 175 7.60 3.56 10.25
N GLY A 176 7.33 2.28 10.39
CA GLY A 176 6.18 1.62 9.79
C GLY A 176 4.84 1.84 10.49
N LYS A 177 4.82 2.45 11.69
CA LYS A 177 3.59 2.75 12.45
C LYS A 177 2.91 4.05 11.98
N TYR A 178 3.04 4.40 10.71
CA TYR A 178 2.54 5.65 10.13
C TYR A 178 1.01 5.80 10.16
N ASN A 179 0.26 4.74 10.47
CA ASN A 179 -1.18 4.82 10.66
C ASN A 179 -1.57 5.82 11.76
N ILE A 180 -0.75 5.95 12.80
CA ILE A 180 -0.90 6.96 13.87
C ILE A 180 -0.95 8.38 13.28
N ALA A 181 -0.03 8.70 12.37
CA ALA A 181 0.01 10.01 11.71
C ALA A 181 -1.11 10.19 10.69
N THR A 182 -1.38 9.17 9.87
CA THR A 182 -2.37 9.29 8.80
C THR A 182 -3.79 9.44 9.35
N SER A 183 -4.07 8.83 10.50
CA SER A 183 -5.35 8.96 11.21
C SER A 183 -5.43 10.20 12.10
N GLY A 184 -4.30 10.66 12.61
CA GLY A 184 -4.23 11.74 13.61
C GLY A 184 -4.00 13.14 13.02
N ILE A 185 -3.25 13.28 11.91
CA ILE A 185 -2.95 14.60 11.32
C ILE A 185 -4.18 15.11 10.56
N PRO A 186 -4.74 16.28 10.92
CA PRO A 186 -5.82 16.88 10.16
C PRO A 186 -5.39 17.27 8.75
N ALA A 187 -6.21 16.94 7.74
CA ALA A 187 -5.93 17.26 6.34
C ALA A 187 -5.68 18.75 6.08
N ALA A 188 -6.33 19.62 6.86
CA ALA A 188 -6.18 21.07 6.78
C ALA A 188 -4.77 21.59 7.12
N TYR A 189 -3.94 20.78 7.80
CA TYR A 189 -2.55 21.11 8.11
C TYR A 189 -1.56 20.59 7.08
N VAL A 190 -2.00 19.83 6.10
CA VAL A 190 -1.15 19.26 5.06
C VAL A 190 -1.11 20.19 3.85
N ASN A 191 0.09 20.65 3.50
CA ASN A 191 0.30 21.48 2.30
C ASN A 191 0.46 20.61 1.05
N SER A 192 1.39 19.64 1.10
CA SER A 192 1.63 18.74 -0.03
C SER A 192 2.08 17.36 0.44
N VAL A 193 1.88 16.37 -0.41
CA VAL A 193 2.39 15.02 -0.26
C VAL A 193 3.38 14.76 -1.38
N GLN A 194 4.60 14.37 -1.01
CA GLN A 194 5.67 14.04 -1.93
C GLN A 194 5.84 12.54 -2.00
N VAL A 195 5.82 11.98 -3.19
CA VAL A 195 6.20 10.60 -3.48
C VAL A 195 7.65 10.62 -3.97
N LEU A 196 8.52 9.96 -3.23
CA LEU A 196 9.95 9.87 -3.48
C LEU A 196 10.22 8.51 -4.13
N SER A 197 10.34 8.48 -5.46
CA SER A 197 10.78 7.27 -6.18
C SER A 197 12.29 7.15 -6.09
N ASN A 198 12.81 5.91 -6.22
CA ASN A 198 14.25 5.64 -6.05
C ASN A 198 14.74 6.10 -4.65
N HIS A 199 13.89 5.85 -3.64
CA HIS A 199 14.15 6.28 -2.27
C HIS A 199 15.34 5.54 -1.66
N LYS A 200 16.15 6.26 -0.90
CA LYS A 200 17.28 5.73 -0.13
C LYS A 200 17.28 6.35 1.25
N GLU A 201 17.20 5.50 2.25
CA GLU A 201 17.25 5.95 3.64
C GLU A 201 18.63 6.52 3.99
N ALA A 202 19.70 5.83 3.59
CA ALA A 202 21.07 6.23 3.88
C ALA A 202 21.60 7.23 2.85
N ALA A 203 22.09 8.39 3.31
CA ALA A 203 22.65 9.42 2.44
C ALA A 203 23.91 8.94 1.68
N ILE A 204 24.65 8.00 2.24
CA ILE A 204 25.84 7.39 1.64
C ILE A 204 25.51 6.62 0.34
N ASP A 205 24.24 6.16 0.18
CA ASP A 205 23.76 5.40 -0.97
C ASP A 205 23.10 6.27 -2.04
N ARG A 206 23.21 7.59 -1.98
CA ARG A 206 22.54 8.53 -2.91
C ARG A 206 22.75 8.23 -4.39
N ASN A 207 23.93 7.73 -4.73
CA ASN A 207 24.31 7.47 -6.12
C ASN A 207 24.01 6.05 -6.59
N THR A 208 23.42 5.22 -5.73
CA THR A 208 23.01 3.87 -6.07
C THR A 208 21.57 3.85 -6.62
N PHE A 209 21.20 2.82 -7.34
CA PHE A 209 19.81 2.59 -7.72
C PHE A 209 19.03 1.97 -6.55
N SER A 210 17.80 2.40 -6.37
CA SER A 210 16.81 1.73 -5.55
C SER A 210 15.46 1.78 -6.29
N ASP A 211 14.68 0.73 -6.19
CA ASP A 211 13.30 0.74 -6.69
C ASP A 211 12.27 1.08 -5.59
N ASP A 212 12.76 1.42 -4.40
CA ASP A 212 11.93 1.80 -3.26
C ASP A 212 11.21 3.13 -3.46
N VAL A 213 10.05 3.22 -2.85
CA VAL A 213 9.20 4.42 -2.86
C VAL A 213 8.90 4.84 -1.44
N ALA A 214 9.06 6.13 -1.14
CA ALA A 214 8.66 6.67 0.16
C ALA A 214 7.69 7.85 0.01
N ILE A 215 6.97 8.14 1.08
CA ILE A 215 6.08 9.30 1.16
C ILE A 215 6.66 10.30 2.15
N ASN A 216 6.67 11.58 1.76
CA ASN A 216 7.01 12.69 2.64
C ASN A 216 5.86 13.71 2.68
N VAL A 217 5.30 13.90 3.86
CA VAL A 217 4.22 14.86 4.10
C VAL A 217 4.81 16.21 4.46
N LYS A 218 4.43 17.23 3.71
CA LYS A 218 4.75 18.62 3.98
C LYS A 218 3.58 19.32 4.64
N LEU A 219 3.84 19.89 5.80
CA LEU A 219 2.86 20.59 6.59
C LEU A 219 2.84 22.08 6.23
N ASN A 220 1.73 22.75 6.50
CA ASN A 220 1.64 24.21 6.40
C ASN A 220 2.35 24.88 7.59
N ASP A 221 2.57 26.19 7.50
CA ASP A 221 3.34 26.92 8.51
C ASP A 221 2.62 26.99 9.88
N LYS A 222 1.30 26.89 9.89
CA LYS A 222 0.54 26.87 11.15
C LYS A 222 0.89 25.65 12.00
N ALA A 223 0.98 24.47 11.36
CA ALA A 223 1.32 23.21 12.04
C ALA A 223 2.79 23.13 12.50
N LYS A 224 3.68 23.96 11.92
CA LYS A 224 5.11 23.99 12.28
C LYS A 224 5.41 24.92 13.47
N ILE A 225 4.58 25.92 13.66
CA ILE A 225 4.82 26.98 14.66
C ILE A 225 4.19 26.63 16.01
N LYS A 226 3.00 26.04 16.00
CA LYS A 226 2.21 25.75 17.21
C LYS A 226 1.96 24.25 17.36
N PRO A 227 1.77 23.75 18.59
CA PRO A 227 1.18 22.43 18.78
C PRO A 227 -0.18 22.35 18.10
N VAL A 228 -0.44 21.25 17.45
CA VAL A 228 -1.73 20.96 16.82
C VAL A 228 -2.33 19.72 17.44
N GLY A 229 -3.64 19.64 17.46
CA GLY A 229 -4.32 18.50 18.07
C GLY A 229 -5.70 18.27 17.45
N SER A 230 -6.18 17.06 17.64
CA SER A 230 -7.55 16.66 17.30
C SER A 230 -8.12 15.89 18.49
N TYR A 231 -9.31 16.28 18.91
CA TYR A 231 -10.03 15.63 20.01
C TYR A 231 -11.40 15.26 19.52
N GLU A 232 -11.78 14.01 19.75
CA GLU A 232 -13.06 13.45 19.33
C GLU A 232 -13.72 12.79 20.53
N ALA A 233 -15.01 13.02 20.71
CA ALA A 233 -15.84 12.31 21.66
C ALA A 233 -17.12 11.85 20.97
N SER A 234 -17.50 10.59 21.19
CA SER A 234 -18.72 9.99 20.62
C SER A 234 -19.52 9.29 21.70
N ALA A 235 -20.83 9.40 21.60
CA ALA A 235 -21.79 8.66 22.41
C ALA A 235 -22.94 8.18 21.53
N GLY A 236 -23.47 6.99 21.82
CA GLY A 236 -24.54 6.42 21.03
C GLY A 236 -25.22 5.24 21.67
N TYR A 237 -26.19 4.70 20.97
CA TYR A 237 -26.94 3.54 21.38
C TYR A 237 -27.26 2.64 20.20
N GLY A 238 -27.23 1.35 20.44
CA GLY A 238 -27.65 0.28 19.54
C GLY A 238 -28.02 -0.93 20.37
N ASP A 239 -27.46 -2.11 20.10
CA ASP A 239 -27.64 -3.28 20.95
C ASP A 239 -27.05 -3.09 22.36
N ARG A 240 -26.22 -2.04 22.52
CA ARG A 240 -25.59 -1.61 23.78
C ARG A 240 -25.28 -0.12 23.77
N TRP A 241 -24.86 0.43 24.90
CA TRP A 241 -24.30 1.76 24.96
C TRP A 241 -22.98 1.83 24.20
N LEU A 242 -22.86 2.84 23.35
CA LEU A 242 -21.70 3.11 22.51
C LEU A 242 -21.00 4.39 22.99
N TYR A 243 -19.67 4.31 23.07
CA TYR A 243 -18.84 5.46 23.43
C TYR A 243 -17.47 5.41 22.73
N SER A 244 -16.88 6.56 22.47
CA SER A 244 -15.50 6.69 22.05
C SER A 244 -14.95 8.04 22.48
N ALA A 245 -13.70 8.07 22.90
CA ALA A 245 -12.94 9.30 23.13
C ALA A 245 -11.56 9.14 22.50
N LYS A 246 -11.20 10.06 21.60
CA LYS A 246 -9.93 10.07 20.90
C LYS A 246 -9.27 11.43 21.06
N GLY A 247 -7.99 11.43 21.39
CA GLY A 247 -7.18 12.65 21.52
C GLY A 247 -5.82 12.47 20.88
N SER A 248 -5.37 13.45 20.13
CA SER A 248 -3.99 13.50 19.63
C SER A 248 -3.44 14.91 19.83
N ALA A 249 -2.17 14.96 20.29
CA ALA A 249 -1.41 16.19 20.42
C ALA A 249 -0.09 16.03 19.66
N MET A 250 0.24 17.00 18.84
CA MET A 250 1.36 16.93 17.91
C MET A 250 2.18 18.19 17.91
N LEU A 251 3.50 18.03 17.79
CA LEU A 251 4.47 19.12 17.69
C LEU A 251 5.46 18.78 16.54
N PHE A 252 5.54 19.67 15.55
CA PHE A 252 6.41 19.49 14.39
C PHE A 252 7.41 20.64 14.25
N ARG A 253 8.45 20.64 15.09
CA ARG A 253 9.56 21.61 14.99
C ARG A 253 10.72 21.04 14.16
N ALA A 254 11.58 21.89 13.65
CA ALA A 254 12.70 21.52 12.79
C ALA A 254 13.70 20.51 13.42
N LYS A 255 13.84 20.52 14.74
CA LYS A 255 14.73 19.59 15.49
C LYS A 255 13.98 18.51 16.24
N THR A 256 12.71 18.74 16.58
CA THR A 256 11.95 17.83 17.44
C THR A 256 10.55 17.66 16.89
N GLN A 257 10.12 16.43 16.73
CA GLN A 257 8.72 16.11 16.45
C GLN A 257 8.20 15.15 17.52
N VAL A 258 6.96 15.37 17.92
CA VAL A 258 6.27 14.52 18.91
C VAL A 258 4.84 14.31 18.45
N ILE A 259 4.35 13.09 18.56
CA ILE A 259 2.93 12.74 18.43
C ILE A 259 2.56 11.89 19.66
N ALA A 260 1.59 12.36 20.42
CA ALA A 260 0.96 11.59 21.48
C ALA A 260 -0.51 11.36 21.14
N SER A 261 -1.00 10.13 21.30
CA SER A 261 -2.40 9.80 21.07
C SER A 261 -2.97 8.98 22.22
N LEU A 262 -4.25 9.20 22.48
CA LEU A 262 -5.11 8.38 23.33
C LEU A 262 -6.38 8.08 22.55
N ASP A 263 -6.74 6.81 22.48
CA ASP A 263 -7.99 6.36 21.88
C ASP A 263 -8.64 5.32 22.80
N VAL A 264 -9.90 5.50 23.14
CA VAL A 264 -10.68 4.58 23.98
C VAL A 264 -12.11 4.51 23.46
N GLY A 265 -12.67 3.31 23.34
CA GLY A 265 -14.04 3.19 22.88
C GLY A 265 -14.49 1.78 22.58
N ASN A 266 -15.79 1.70 22.27
CA ASN A 266 -16.45 0.44 21.93
C ASN A 266 -17.26 0.52 20.61
N ILE A 267 -17.06 1.59 19.83
CA ILE A 267 -17.78 1.81 18.58
C ILE A 267 -17.08 1.07 17.43
N LYS A 268 -15.76 1.18 17.36
CA LYS A 268 -14.91 0.61 16.31
C LYS A 268 -13.66 0.02 16.93
N GLY A 269 -13.23 -1.16 16.47
CA GLY A 269 -11.93 -1.72 16.83
C GLY A 269 -10.77 -0.94 16.19
N PHE A 270 -9.73 -0.64 16.98
CA PHE A 270 -8.58 0.14 16.51
C PHE A 270 -7.27 -0.17 17.24
N ALA A 271 -7.36 -0.72 18.46
CA ALA A 271 -6.21 -0.76 19.38
C ALA A 271 -5.05 -1.60 18.86
N LEU A 272 -5.30 -2.66 18.12
CA LEU A 272 -4.25 -3.50 17.54
C LEU A 272 -3.63 -2.86 16.30
N ASP A 273 -4.42 -2.14 15.51
CA ASP A 273 -3.98 -1.51 14.26
C ASP A 273 -3.01 -0.33 14.51
N GLU A 274 -3.16 0.39 15.63
CA GLU A 274 -2.28 1.52 15.95
C GLU A 274 -0.83 1.09 16.24
N GLY A 275 -0.61 -0.13 16.72
CA GLY A 275 0.72 -0.69 16.98
C GLY A 275 1.35 -1.39 15.77
N THR A 276 0.62 -1.59 14.68
CA THR A 276 1.08 -2.35 13.51
C THR A 276 2.20 -1.63 12.76
N ASP A 277 3.32 -2.32 12.58
CA ASP A 277 4.46 -1.84 11.78
C ASP A 277 4.37 -2.40 10.36
N PHE A 278 3.96 -1.56 9.41
CA PHE A 278 3.78 -1.96 8.00
C PHE A 278 5.08 -2.11 7.21
N LEU A 279 6.22 -1.71 7.78
CA LEU A 279 7.53 -1.84 7.13
C LEU A 279 8.31 -3.08 7.59
N LYS A 280 7.88 -3.71 8.68
CA LYS A 280 8.44 -4.97 9.15
C LYS A 280 7.68 -6.16 8.57
N SER A 281 8.43 -7.22 8.21
CA SER A 281 7.84 -8.51 7.88
C SER A 281 7.40 -9.21 9.17
N GLU A 282 6.26 -9.93 9.12
CA GLU A 282 5.79 -10.76 10.24
C GLU A 282 6.58 -12.08 10.38
N SER A 283 7.79 -12.16 9.83
CA SER A 283 8.57 -13.39 9.68
C SER A 283 8.93 -14.11 11.00
N ASP A 284 8.77 -13.46 12.16
CA ASP A 284 9.26 -13.97 13.46
C ASP A 284 8.13 -14.42 14.40
N VAL A 285 7.08 -15.03 13.86
CA VAL A 285 6.02 -15.62 14.70
C VAL A 285 6.53 -16.93 15.32
N THR A 286 6.62 -16.98 16.65
CA THR A 286 7.03 -18.21 17.36
C THR A 286 6.14 -19.40 17.02
N ALA A 287 6.69 -20.61 17.12
CA ALA A 287 5.93 -21.85 16.94
C ALA A 287 4.69 -21.90 17.85
N VAL A 288 4.80 -21.41 19.08
CA VAL A 288 3.70 -21.32 20.04
C VAL A 288 2.59 -20.40 19.55
N LYS A 289 2.92 -19.23 19.02
CA LYS A 289 1.92 -18.30 18.45
C LYS A 289 1.20 -18.91 17.24
N ARG A 290 1.91 -19.66 16.39
CA ARG A 290 1.30 -20.38 15.25
C ARG A 290 0.34 -21.48 15.70
N LEU A 291 0.69 -22.23 16.75
CA LEU A 291 -0.20 -23.24 17.34
C LEU A 291 -1.39 -22.61 18.08
N ALA A 292 -1.21 -21.44 18.70
CA ALA A 292 -2.26 -20.73 19.43
C ALA A 292 -3.28 -20.01 18.52
N GLY A 293 -2.97 -19.80 17.24
CA GLY A 293 -3.82 -19.08 16.28
C GLY A 293 -5.13 -19.79 15.93
N GLY A 294 -5.29 -21.07 16.27
CA GLY A 294 -6.41 -21.91 15.87
C GLY A 294 -7.80 -21.52 16.41
N LEU A 295 -7.87 -20.71 17.47
CA LEU A 295 -9.15 -20.24 18.02
C LEU A 295 -9.70 -18.97 17.34
N SER A 296 -8.94 -18.34 16.46
CA SER A 296 -9.43 -17.20 15.67
C SER A 296 -10.11 -17.69 14.42
N ALA A 297 -11.41 -17.41 14.29
CA ALA A 297 -12.12 -17.69 13.05
C ALA A 297 -11.59 -16.85 11.88
N SER A 298 -11.75 -17.37 10.67
CA SER A 298 -11.58 -16.58 9.46
C SER A 298 -12.51 -15.35 9.49
N HIS A 299 -11.95 -14.17 9.40
CA HIS A 299 -12.75 -12.94 9.37
C HIS A 299 -13.54 -12.83 8.05
N PRO A 300 -14.82 -12.46 8.10
CA PRO A 300 -15.62 -12.27 6.90
C PRO A 300 -15.06 -11.10 6.05
N PRO A 301 -15.24 -11.14 4.72
CA PRO A 301 -14.82 -10.06 3.85
C PRO A 301 -15.76 -8.85 3.94
N MET A 302 -15.83 -8.26 5.13
CA MET A 302 -16.59 -7.06 5.48
C MET A 302 -15.90 -6.30 6.61
N LYS A 303 -16.29 -5.04 6.81
CA LYS A 303 -15.71 -4.19 7.86
C LYS A 303 -15.95 -4.78 9.24
N ALA A 304 -14.90 -4.83 10.05
CA ALA A 304 -14.95 -5.42 11.39
C ALA A 304 -15.98 -4.74 12.31
N ASP A 305 -16.23 -3.45 12.13
CA ASP A 305 -17.22 -2.69 12.91
C ASP A 305 -18.69 -3.04 12.60
N ARG A 306 -18.93 -3.92 11.61
CA ARG A 306 -20.27 -4.44 11.30
C ARG A 306 -20.65 -5.65 12.16
N TYR A 307 -19.68 -6.44 12.61
CA TYR A 307 -19.96 -7.69 13.34
C TYR A 307 -19.19 -7.84 14.65
N ILE A 308 -18.02 -7.20 14.82
CA ILE A 308 -17.29 -7.21 16.08
C ILE A 308 -17.89 -6.19 17.04
N SER A 309 -18.07 -6.60 18.29
CA SER A 309 -18.36 -5.73 19.43
C SER A 309 -17.06 -5.45 20.20
N PRO A 310 -16.32 -4.36 19.86
CA PRO A 310 -15.05 -4.09 20.48
C PRO A 310 -15.19 -3.41 21.85
N SER A 311 -14.10 -3.42 22.62
CA SER A 311 -13.87 -2.51 23.73
C SER A 311 -12.36 -2.29 23.84
N ASP A 312 -11.93 -1.19 23.28
CA ASP A 312 -10.53 -0.93 22.97
C ASP A 312 -9.99 0.29 23.70
N MET A 313 -8.70 0.23 24.01
CA MET A 313 -7.92 1.36 24.51
C MET A 313 -6.53 1.32 23.89
N ALA A 314 -6.04 2.44 23.39
CA ALA A 314 -4.67 2.60 22.92
C ALA A 314 -4.09 3.93 23.41
N VAL A 315 -2.86 3.91 23.88
CA VAL A 315 -2.06 5.09 24.23
C VAL A 315 -0.73 4.99 23.52
N THR A 316 -0.33 6.04 22.80
CA THR A 316 0.98 6.06 22.14
C THR A 316 1.70 7.37 22.37
N VAL A 317 3.01 7.30 22.48
CA VAL A 317 3.92 8.45 22.53
C VAL A 317 5.06 8.19 21.58
N ASN A 318 5.23 9.08 20.60
CA ASN A 318 6.22 8.98 19.56
C ASN A 318 7.00 10.29 19.49
N ALA A 319 8.33 10.22 19.60
CA ALA A 319 9.18 11.37 19.58
C ALA A 319 10.44 11.11 18.75
N ILE A 320 10.88 12.12 18.00
CA ILE A 320 12.16 12.14 17.32
C ILE A 320 12.85 13.46 17.58
N HIS A 321 14.15 13.41 17.91
CA HIS A 321 14.95 14.58 18.18
C HIS A 321 16.28 14.53 17.42
N LYS A 322 16.66 15.62 16.76
CA LYS A 322 17.97 15.78 16.14
C LYS A 322 18.98 16.21 17.21
N VAL A 323 19.85 15.28 17.61
CA VAL A 323 20.92 15.52 18.59
C VAL A 323 22.17 16.18 17.97
N GLY A 324 22.23 16.23 16.64
CA GLY A 324 23.31 16.83 15.88
C GLY A 324 22.94 17.09 14.43
N LYS A 325 23.92 17.51 13.60
CA LYS A 325 23.69 17.79 12.18
C LYS A 325 23.20 16.55 11.41
N TYR A 326 23.69 15.37 11.80
CA TYR A 326 23.48 14.10 11.09
C TYR A 326 22.89 13.00 11.97
N SER A 327 22.59 13.29 13.23
CA SER A 327 22.16 12.27 14.19
C SER A 327 20.78 12.56 14.74
N THR A 328 19.98 11.51 14.89
CA THR A 328 18.64 11.54 15.50
C THR A 328 18.50 10.45 16.55
N ILE A 329 17.71 10.73 17.56
CA ILE A 329 17.20 9.75 18.50
C ILE A 329 15.68 9.72 18.34
N LYS A 330 15.12 8.53 18.25
CA LYS A 330 13.70 8.28 18.14
C LYS A 330 13.23 7.36 19.24
N VAL A 331 12.10 7.69 19.84
CA VAL A 331 11.43 6.88 20.88
C VAL A 331 9.98 6.71 20.45
N ASN A 332 9.55 5.47 20.34
CA ASN A 332 8.16 5.14 20.10
C ASN A 332 7.72 4.15 21.21
N ALA A 333 6.66 4.48 21.92
CA ALA A 333 6.13 3.65 22.98
C ALA A 333 4.60 3.63 22.94
N GLY A 334 4.00 2.54 23.33
CA GLY A 334 2.57 2.43 23.43
C GLY A 334 2.09 1.27 24.27
N TYR A 335 0.83 1.35 24.62
CA TYR A 335 0.06 0.31 25.23
C TYR A 335 -1.28 0.21 24.53
N SER A 336 -1.68 -1.00 24.16
CA SER A 336 -3.00 -1.27 23.64
C SER A 336 -3.69 -2.40 24.40
N SER A 337 -5.00 -2.27 24.54
CA SER A 337 -5.88 -3.29 25.09
C SER A 337 -7.08 -3.39 24.17
N ALA A 338 -7.23 -4.51 23.50
CA ALA A 338 -8.35 -4.79 22.61
C ALA A 338 -9.18 -5.94 23.17
N ARG A 339 -10.50 -5.76 23.14
CA ARG A 339 -11.46 -6.83 23.37
C ARG A 339 -12.36 -6.94 22.16
N SER A 340 -12.54 -8.15 21.68
CA SER A 340 -13.46 -8.46 20.58
C SER A 340 -14.42 -9.57 20.98
N ASP A 341 -15.71 -9.28 20.84
CA ASP A 341 -16.79 -10.23 21.03
C ASP A 341 -17.57 -10.31 19.70
N TYR A 342 -17.77 -11.51 19.15
CA TYR A 342 -18.57 -11.73 17.94
C TYR A 342 -19.18 -13.14 17.97
N SER A 343 -20.13 -13.42 17.08
CA SER A 343 -20.76 -14.75 16.99
C SER A 343 -20.88 -15.17 15.53
N TYR A 344 -20.61 -16.43 15.29
CA TYR A 344 -20.77 -17.01 13.96
C TYR A 344 -21.16 -18.48 14.05
N SER A 345 -21.81 -18.97 13.02
CA SER A 345 -21.95 -20.39 12.73
C SER A 345 -21.14 -20.78 11.51
N PHE A 346 -20.67 -22.00 11.52
CA PHE A 346 -19.81 -22.58 10.50
C PHE A 346 -20.37 -23.93 10.11
N LYS A 347 -20.44 -24.20 8.79
CA LYS A 347 -20.75 -25.51 8.23
C LYS A 347 -19.61 -25.91 7.30
N GLY A 348 -18.82 -26.90 7.71
CA GLY A 348 -17.78 -27.51 6.89
C GLY A 348 -18.31 -28.74 6.17
N GLN A 349 -18.05 -28.84 4.87
CA GLN A 349 -18.35 -29.98 4.01
C GLN A 349 -17.03 -30.51 3.47
N TYR A 350 -16.64 -31.70 3.93
CA TYR A 350 -15.40 -32.38 3.57
C TYR A 350 -15.77 -33.53 2.62
N TYR A 351 -15.15 -33.53 1.46
CA TYR A 351 -15.47 -34.50 0.40
C TYR A 351 -14.41 -35.61 0.35
N ASP A 352 -14.84 -36.87 0.27
CA ASP A 352 -13.99 -38.04 0.00
C ASP A 352 -14.73 -39.02 -0.94
N GLU A 353 -14.11 -40.17 -1.26
CA GLU A 353 -14.72 -41.17 -2.16
C GLU A 353 -16.01 -41.77 -1.61
N ASP A 354 -16.17 -41.87 -0.28
CA ASP A 354 -17.35 -42.43 0.36
C ASP A 354 -18.48 -41.43 0.50
N GLY A 355 -18.24 -40.14 0.17
CA GLY A 355 -19.25 -39.09 0.19
C GLY A 355 -18.85 -37.79 0.87
N GLU A 356 -19.76 -37.20 1.62
CA GLU A 356 -19.59 -35.86 2.27
C GLU A 356 -19.68 -36.01 3.79
N ILE A 357 -18.65 -35.53 4.49
CA ILE A 357 -18.64 -35.39 5.95
C ILE A 357 -19.06 -33.95 6.29
N VAL A 358 -20.15 -33.76 6.99
CA VAL A 358 -20.66 -32.45 7.39
C VAL A 358 -20.38 -32.18 8.86
N MET A 359 -19.75 -31.05 9.15
CA MET A 359 -19.54 -30.55 10.51
C MET A 359 -20.23 -29.19 10.66
N SER A 360 -21.09 -29.06 11.66
CA SER A 360 -21.78 -27.80 11.99
C SER A 360 -21.35 -27.31 13.37
N GLN A 361 -20.90 -26.04 13.41
CA GLN A 361 -20.41 -25.44 14.64
C GLN A 361 -20.96 -24.02 14.80
N THR A 362 -21.43 -23.70 16.00
CA THR A 362 -21.79 -22.34 16.40
C THR A 362 -20.89 -21.91 17.54
N THR A 363 -20.34 -20.70 17.45
CA THR A 363 -19.36 -20.21 18.41
C THR A 363 -19.49 -18.71 18.65
N THR A 364 -19.15 -18.30 19.88
CA THR A 364 -19.15 -16.89 20.31
C THR A 364 -17.81 -16.57 20.97
N PRO A 365 -16.75 -16.33 20.18
CA PRO A 365 -15.44 -16.00 20.72
C PRO A 365 -15.46 -14.66 21.46
N ARG A 366 -14.80 -14.66 22.61
CA ARG A 366 -14.53 -13.47 23.43
C ARG A 366 -13.04 -13.40 23.69
N THR A 367 -12.36 -12.50 23.00
CA THR A 367 -10.91 -12.39 23.09
C THR A 367 -10.51 -11.05 23.68
N LYS A 368 -9.57 -11.05 24.60
CA LYS A 368 -8.93 -9.86 25.15
C LYS A 368 -7.42 -9.98 24.95
N THR A 369 -6.84 -8.97 24.27
CA THR A 369 -5.39 -8.85 24.06
C THR A 369 -4.89 -7.56 24.65
N GLN A 370 -3.77 -7.62 25.38
CA GLN A 370 -3.06 -6.45 25.92
C GLN A 370 -1.63 -6.47 25.38
N ARG A 371 -1.18 -5.33 24.83
CA ARG A 371 0.13 -5.22 24.17
C ARG A 371 0.83 -3.93 24.56
N PRO A 372 1.74 -3.96 25.56
CA PRO A 372 2.76 -2.92 25.73
C PRO A 372 3.88 -3.09 24.69
N TRP A 373 4.41 -1.98 24.16
CA TRP A 373 5.53 -2.01 23.23
C TRP A 373 6.42 -0.77 23.38
N LEU A 374 7.70 -0.93 23.05
CA LEU A 374 8.72 0.12 23.08
C LEU A 374 9.69 -0.07 21.93
N SER A 375 10.07 1.01 21.26
CA SER A 375 11.16 1.03 20.29
C SER A 375 12.02 2.27 20.50
N LEU A 376 13.33 2.07 20.54
CA LEU A 376 14.36 3.08 20.68
C LEU A 376 15.27 3.01 19.45
N GLU A 377 15.47 4.11 18.76
CA GLU A 377 16.35 4.14 17.59
C GLU A 377 17.34 5.29 17.73
N TYR A 378 18.59 4.98 17.47
CA TYR A 378 19.64 5.94 17.18
C TYR A 378 20.01 5.83 15.71
N GLN A 379 20.02 6.96 15.00
CA GLN A 379 20.46 7.01 13.62
C GLN A 379 21.48 8.14 13.42
N LYS A 380 22.60 7.82 12.77
CA LYS A 380 23.54 8.78 12.21
C LYS A 380 23.55 8.63 10.69
N ASN A 381 23.20 9.68 9.97
CA ASN A 381 23.01 9.64 8.51
C ASN A 381 23.78 10.78 7.83
N SER A 382 24.96 10.48 7.32
CA SER A 382 25.82 11.41 6.60
C SER A 382 26.30 10.81 5.27
N ASP A 383 26.85 11.62 4.40
CA ASP A 383 27.39 11.19 3.11
C ASP A 383 28.60 10.23 3.23
N LYS A 384 29.23 10.16 4.41
CA LYS A 384 30.44 9.32 4.67
C LYS A 384 30.14 8.09 5.51
N CYS A 385 29.10 8.16 6.34
CA CYS A 385 28.80 7.11 7.31
C CYS A 385 27.31 7.11 7.62
N PHE A 386 26.73 5.92 7.61
CA PHE A 386 25.39 5.64 8.11
C PHE A 386 25.51 4.64 9.27
N ILE A 387 24.86 4.91 10.37
CA ILE A 387 24.73 3.97 11.50
C ILE A 387 23.27 4.07 11.96
N ARG A 388 22.64 2.94 12.15
CA ARG A 388 21.33 2.82 12.79
C ARG A 388 21.37 1.66 13.76
N GLU A 389 20.85 1.90 14.95
CA GLU A 389 20.55 0.89 15.95
C GLU A 389 19.12 1.08 16.41
N THR A 390 18.35 0.00 16.37
CA THR A 390 16.95 -0.01 16.82
C THR A 390 16.76 -1.14 17.82
N LEU A 391 16.50 -0.78 19.07
CA LEU A 391 16.08 -1.71 20.11
C LEU A 391 14.55 -1.69 20.18
N HIS A 392 13.93 -2.84 20.16
CA HIS A 392 12.48 -2.93 20.26
C HIS A 392 12.05 -4.10 21.13
N GLY A 393 10.90 -3.93 21.76
CA GLY A 393 10.27 -4.98 22.56
C GLY A 393 8.76 -4.82 22.59
N ASN A 394 8.06 -5.93 22.54
CA ASN A 394 6.62 -6.00 22.74
C ASN A 394 6.26 -7.24 23.55
N MET A 395 5.14 -7.16 24.25
CA MET A 395 4.55 -8.28 24.96
C MET A 395 3.10 -8.42 24.54
N ASP A 396 2.61 -9.65 24.40
CA ASP A 396 1.21 -9.95 24.12
C ASP A 396 0.65 -10.82 25.23
N PHE A 397 -0.42 -10.36 25.86
CA PHE A 397 -1.20 -11.09 26.85
C PHE A 397 -2.60 -11.32 26.28
N THR A 398 -2.85 -12.49 25.73
CA THR A 398 -4.13 -12.83 25.07
C THR A 398 -4.87 -13.87 25.89
N ARG A 399 -6.14 -13.62 26.13
CA ARG A 399 -7.08 -14.55 26.73
C ARG A 399 -8.32 -14.65 25.87
N SER A 400 -8.74 -15.88 25.58
CA SER A 400 -9.93 -16.14 24.79
C SER A 400 -10.82 -17.14 25.54
N ALA A 401 -12.11 -16.90 25.50
CA ALA A 401 -13.14 -17.84 25.94
C ALA A 401 -14.09 -18.07 24.77
N VAL A 402 -14.27 -19.31 24.38
CA VAL A 402 -15.00 -19.69 23.17
C VAL A 402 -16.00 -20.80 23.48
N PRO A 403 -17.25 -20.47 23.84
CA PRO A 403 -18.32 -21.45 23.85
C PRO A 403 -18.52 -22.01 22.43
N VAL A 404 -18.63 -23.31 22.32
CA VAL A 404 -18.78 -24.02 21.04
C VAL A 404 -19.91 -25.02 21.17
N GLU A 405 -20.85 -24.95 20.23
CA GLU A 405 -21.82 -26.01 19.96
C GLU A 405 -21.40 -26.74 18.68
N LEU A 406 -21.01 -27.99 18.78
CA LEU A 406 -20.56 -28.82 17.66
C LEU A 406 -21.57 -29.93 17.43
N ASN A 407 -22.23 -29.95 16.29
CA ASN A 407 -23.25 -30.96 15.94
C ASN A 407 -24.31 -31.17 17.04
N GLY A 408 -24.69 -30.08 17.79
CA GLY A 408 -25.65 -30.11 18.90
C GLY A 408 -25.01 -30.38 20.27
N GLU A 409 -23.72 -30.69 20.37
CA GLU A 409 -23.03 -30.88 21.65
C GLU A 409 -22.36 -29.59 22.11
N MET A 410 -22.66 -29.18 23.35
CA MET A 410 -22.09 -28.00 23.97
C MET A 410 -20.71 -28.31 24.58
N SER A 411 -19.73 -27.47 24.26
CA SER A 411 -18.39 -27.48 24.86
C SER A 411 -17.91 -26.05 25.12
N SER A 412 -16.90 -25.90 25.96
CA SER A 412 -16.25 -24.62 26.22
C SER A 412 -14.75 -24.74 25.98
N GLN A 413 -14.20 -23.78 25.26
CA GLN A 413 -12.76 -23.69 25.08
C GLN A 413 -12.27 -22.42 25.75
N SER A 414 -11.15 -22.50 26.45
CA SER A 414 -10.44 -21.34 26.99
C SER A 414 -8.97 -21.39 26.62
N GLN A 415 -8.45 -20.24 26.23
CA GLN A 415 -7.07 -20.08 25.83
C GLN A 415 -6.42 -18.92 26.59
N SER A 416 -5.20 -19.12 27.02
CA SER A 416 -4.33 -18.05 27.56
C SER A 416 -2.97 -18.14 26.90
N LEU A 417 -2.52 -17.04 26.29
CA LEU A 417 -1.21 -16.91 25.67
C LEU A 417 -0.50 -15.69 26.25
N ASN A 418 0.67 -15.91 26.81
CA ASN A 418 1.61 -14.84 27.15
C ASN A 418 2.83 -14.97 26.25
N SER A 419 3.21 -13.89 25.58
CA SER A 419 4.41 -13.88 24.77
C SER A 419 5.15 -12.55 24.90
N MET A 420 6.44 -12.60 24.67
CA MET A 420 7.33 -11.44 24.66
C MET A 420 8.32 -11.56 23.51
N ASP A 421 8.59 -10.45 22.87
CA ASP A 421 9.53 -10.36 21.76
C ASP A 421 10.46 -9.17 22.01
N PHE A 422 11.77 -9.39 21.93
CA PHE A 422 12.81 -8.39 22.04
C PHE A 422 13.74 -8.48 20.85
N GLY A 423 14.13 -7.36 20.29
CA GLY A 423 15.02 -7.34 19.14
C GLY A 423 15.96 -6.15 19.12
N SER A 424 17.05 -6.33 18.38
CA SER A 424 18.08 -5.35 18.09
C SER A 424 18.38 -5.40 16.60
N ASP A 425 18.11 -4.30 15.90
CA ASP A 425 18.35 -4.16 14.45
C ASP A 425 19.51 -3.15 14.27
N PHE A 426 20.73 -3.65 14.10
CA PHE A 426 21.91 -2.83 13.86
C PHE A 426 22.27 -2.76 12.37
N SER A 427 22.61 -1.58 11.88
CA SER A 427 23.13 -1.40 10.53
C SER A 427 24.16 -0.28 10.50
N ALA A 428 25.34 -0.58 9.97
CA ALA A 428 26.40 0.42 9.76
C ALA A 428 26.95 0.33 8.34
N ARG A 429 27.16 1.49 7.70
CA ARG A 429 27.75 1.62 6.37
C ARG A 429 28.76 2.75 6.38
N TRP A 430 29.94 2.51 5.80
CA TRP A 430 30.97 3.52 5.70
C TRP A 430 31.80 3.33 4.42
N ARG A 431 32.30 4.41 3.88
CA ARG A 431 33.12 4.39 2.69
C ARG A 431 34.60 4.55 3.08
N ARG A 432 35.42 3.63 2.60
CA ARG A 432 36.87 3.71 2.69
C ARG A 432 37.46 3.50 1.30
N ASP A 433 38.14 4.49 0.78
CA ASP A 433 38.68 4.52 -0.59
C ASP A 433 37.57 4.28 -1.63
N LYS A 434 37.65 3.19 -2.39
CA LYS A 434 36.72 2.80 -3.45
C LYS A 434 35.69 1.76 -2.96
N LEU A 435 35.77 1.37 -1.70
CA LEU A 435 34.89 0.36 -1.13
C LEU A 435 33.86 0.98 -0.18
N LEU A 436 32.64 0.58 -0.33
CA LEU A 436 31.58 0.78 0.64
C LEU A 436 31.44 -0.50 1.46
N TRP A 437 31.73 -0.38 2.74
CA TRP A 437 31.55 -1.46 3.70
C TRP A 437 30.18 -1.35 4.35
N SER A 438 29.52 -2.48 4.57
CA SER A 438 28.33 -2.54 5.40
C SER A 438 28.37 -3.73 6.34
N VAL A 439 27.82 -3.51 7.53
CA VAL A 439 27.59 -4.53 8.56
C VAL A 439 26.14 -4.37 8.98
N SER A 440 25.40 -5.46 9.00
CA SER A 440 24.08 -5.53 9.64
C SER A 440 24.01 -6.73 10.57
N SER A 441 23.28 -6.57 11.65
CA SER A 441 23.03 -7.62 12.63
C SER A 441 21.63 -7.43 13.19
N ASP A 442 20.76 -8.36 12.89
CA ASP A 442 19.38 -8.39 13.38
C ASP A 442 19.28 -9.55 14.36
N MET A 443 19.07 -9.26 15.65
CA MET A 443 18.94 -10.25 16.69
C MET A 443 17.53 -10.18 17.27
N ALA A 444 16.90 -11.33 17.44
CA ALA A 444 15.60 -11.43 18.07
C ALA A 444 15.56 -12.57 19.08
N TYR A 445 14.93 -12.29 20.21
CA TYR A 445 14.55 -13.28 21.20
C TYR A 445 13.05 -13.19 21.42
N SER A 446 12.36 -14.28 21.15
CA SER A 446 10.91 -14.40 21.32
C SER A 446 10.61 -15.55 22.27
N ALA A 447 9.84 -15.29 23.30
CA ALA A 447 9.42 -16.31 24.26
C ALA A 447 7.90 -16.33 24.42
N SER A 448 7.35 -17.51 24.50
CA SER A 448 5.98 -17.77 24.93
C SER A 448 6.04 -18.73 26.11
N PRO A 449 6.28 -18.20 27.32
CA PRO A 449 6.51 -19.03 28.50
C PRO A 449 5.28 -19.81 28.94
N SER A 450 4.09 -19.35 28.55
CA SER A 450 2.85 -20.04 28.88
C SER A 450 1.79 -19.83 27.78
N TYR A 451 1.41 -20.91 27.16
CA TYR A 451 0.18 -21.05 26.41
C TYR A 451 -0.62 -22.21 27.02
N SER A 452 -1.89 -22.00 27.28
CA SER A 452 -2.79 -23.04 27.75
C SER A 452 -4.05 -23.05 26.90
N LEU A 453 -4.48 -24.25 26.53
CA LEU A 453 -5.77 -24.53 25.90
C LEU A 453 -6.50 -25.54 26.76
N ASN A 454 -7.68 -25.17 27.24
CA ASN A 454 -8.56 -26.07 27.99
C ASN A 454 -9.89 -26.22 27.26
N ILE A 455 -10.29 -27.44 27.02
CA ILE A 455 -11.52 -27.81 26.35
C ILE A 455 -12.32 -28.66 27.33
N SER A 456 -13.55 -28.28 27.64
CA SER A 456 -14.47 -29.07 28.46
C SER A 456 -15.70 -29.44 27.63
N SER A 457 -16.09 -30.72 27.70
CA SER A 457 -17.28 -31.27 27.03
C SER A 457 -17.89 -32.37 27.87
N GLY A 458 -19.16 -32.20 28.33
CA GLY A 458 -19.78 -33.16 29.22
C GLY A 458 -18.96 -33.42 30.49
N ASP A 459 -18.71 -34.71 30.78
CA ASP A 459 -17.92 -35.16 31.97
C ASP A 459 -16.44 -35.26 31.68
N GLY A 460 -16.00 -34.97 30.47
CA GLY A 460 -14.58 -35.05 30.04
C GLY A 460 -13.95 -33.71 29.66
N GLY A 461 -12.64 -33.70 29.46
CA GLY A 461 -11.96 -32.51 29.04
C GLY A 461 -10.50 -32.74 28.67
N ILE A 462 -9.97 -31.86 27.80
CA ILE A 462 -8.58 -31.83 27.40
C ILE A 462 -7.94 -30.54 27.94
N SER A 463 -6.81 -30.70 28.58
CA SER A 463 -5.94 -29.59 28.97
C SER A 463 -4.59 -29.73 28.27
N GLN A 464 -4.19 -28.67 27.61
CA GLN A 464 -2.90 -28.61 26.94
C GLN A 464 -2.11 -27.40 27.38
N SER A 465 -0.82 -27.63 27.70
CA SER A 465 0.12 -26.55 27.90
C SER A 465 1.19 -26.58 26.81
N VAL A 466 1.59 -25.41 26.36
CA VAL A 466 2.68 -25.21 25.38
C VAL A 466 3.56 -24.07 25.87
N SER A 467 4.86 -24.30 25.87
CA SER A 467 5.86 -23.23 26.08
C SER A 467 6.91 -23.29 24.98
N GLY A 468 7.47 -22.16 24.63
CA GLY A 468 8.51 -22.13 23.61
C GLY A 468 9.29 -20.83 23.62
N GLU A 469 10.50 -20.93 23.16
CA GLU A 469 11.44 -19.83 23.01
C GLU A 469 12.13 -19.93 21.66
N VAL A 470 12.47 -18.80 21.08
CA VAL A 470 13.22 -18.70 19.83
C VAL A 470 14.28 -17.64 20.01
N PHE A 471 15.51 -17.98 19.75
CA PHE A 471 16.59 -17.01 19.52
C PHE A 471 16.98 -17.06 18.06
N SER A 472 16.97 -15.92 17.39
CA SER A 472 17.43 -15.77 16.01
C SER A 472 18.47 -14.65 15.90
N SER A 473 19.41 -14.82 14.97
CA SER A 473 20.41 -13.81 14.66
C SER A 473 20.72 -13.87 13.17
N GLU A 474 20.56 -12.76 12.48
CA GLU A 474 20.91 -12.58 11.07
C GLU A 474 22.04 -11.57 10.96
N ASN A 475 23.21 -12.00 10.48
CA ASN A 475 24.40 -11.16 10.42
C ASN A 475 24.93 -11.11 8.99
N THR A 476 25.18 -9.92 8.51
CA THR A 476 25.75 -9.71 7.17
C THR A 476 26.93 -8.75 7.25
N VAL A 477 28.05 -9.17 6.71
CA VAL A 477 29.19 -8.29 6.44
C VAL A 477 29.40 -8.23 4.94
N SER A 478 29.50 -7.04 4.39
CA SER A 478 29.68 -6.91 2.95
C SER A 478 30.61 -5.78 2.55
N ALA A 479 31.23 -5.95 1.39
CA ALA A 479 32.01 -4.95 0.71
C ALA A 479 31.40 -4.69 -0.68
N VAL A 480 31.25 -3.43 -1.03
CA VAL A 480 30.76 -3.00 -2.34
C VAL A 480 31.84 -2.23 -3.06
N TRP A 481 32.22 -2.70 -4.22
CA TRP A 481 33.09 -1.99 -5.14
C TRP A 481 32.26 -1.36 -6.25
N GLU A 482 32.51 -0.05 -6.49
CA GLU A 482 31.77 0.72 -7.48
C GLU A 482 32.74 1.37 -8.46
N LYS A 483 32.52 1.18 -9.77
CA LYS A 483 33.26 1.84 -10.82
C LYS A 483 32.38 2.14 -12.02
N ARG A 484 32.08 3.42 -12.25
CA ARG A 484 31.18 3.88 -13.34
C ARG A 484 29.80 3.20 -13.28
N HIS A 485 29.57 2.25 -14.19
CA HIS A 485 28.32 1.54 -14.36
C HIS A 485 28.30 0.15 -13.69
N ASN A 486 29.43 -0.25 -13.13
CA ASN A 486 29.60 -1.58 -12.55
C ASN A 486 29.66 -1.49 -11.03
N ARG A 487 28.94 -2.37 -10.38
CA ARG A 487 28.94 -2.54 -8.94
C ARG A 487 29.08 -4.02 -8.63
N ILE A 488 30.02 -4.35 -7.78
CA ILE A 488 30.20 -5.70 -7.26
C ILE A 488 29.93 -5.64 -5.76
N TYR A 489 28.97 -6.41 -5.31
CA TYR A 489 28.59 -6.56 -3.91
C TYR A 489 28.98 -7.95 -3.46
N ILE A 490 29.73 -8.05 -2.36
CA ILE A 490 30.27 -9.30 -1.83
C ILE A 490 29.82 -9.43 -0.37
N PRO A 491 28.66 -10.03 -0.10
CA PRO A 491 28.18 -10.29 1.25
C PRO A 491 28.63 -11.66 1.72
N LEU A 492 28.95 -11.73 3.01
CA LEU A 492 29.00 -12.93 3.81
C LEU A 492 27.89 -12.86 4.83
N ILE A 493 27.02 -13.84 4.82
CA ILE A 493 25.81 -13.90 5.66
C ILE A 493 25.94 -15.09 6.60
N PHE A 494 25.73 -14.84 7.88
CA PHE A 494 25.69 -15.87 8.91
C PHE A 494 24.44 -15.72 9.75
N ASN A 495 23.53 -16.68 9.61
CA ASN A 495 22.26 -16.69 10.33
C ASN A 495 22.20 -17.88 11.26
N THR A 496 21.67 -17.67 12.46
CA THR A 496 21.40 -18.73 13.42
C THR A 496 19.99 -18.60 13.95
N GLN A 497 19.36 -19.75 14.19
CA GLN A 497 18.09 -19.82 14.88
C GLN A 497 18.11 -21.05 15.80
N THR A 498 17.62 -20.89 17.02
CA THR A 498 17.40 -22.00 17.94
C THR A 498 16.00 -21.89 18.50
N ASP A 499 15.23 -22.94 18.31
CA ASP A 499 13.87 -23.10 18.79
C ASP A 499 13.85 -24.11 19.93
N TRP A 500 13.18 -23.76 21.03
CA TRP A 500 12.77 -24.66 22.08
C TRP A 500 11.25 -24.72 22.11
N LEU A 501 10.67 -25.90 22.07
CA LEU A 501 9.22 -26.08 22.08
C LEU A 501 8.87 -27.28 22.95
N LYS A 502 8.07 -27.05 23.97
CA LYS A 502 7.55 -28.11 24.85
C LYS A 502 6.03 -28.07 24.81
N THR A 503 5.42 -29.21 24.58
CA THR A 503 3.96 -29.41 24.62
C THR A 503 3.63 -30.50 25.58
N ASP A 504 2.54 -30.37 26.31
CA ASP A 504 2.00 -31.41 27.20
C ASP A 504 0.47 -31.39 27.08
N ARG A 505 -0.14 -32.55 26.83
CA ARG A 505 -1.59 -32.73 26.65
C ARG A 505 -2.08 -33.86 27.59
N THR A 506 -3.11 -33.55 28.35
CA THR A 506 -3.74 -34.45 29.31
C THR A 506 -5.26 -34.41 29.20
N GLY A 507 -5.94 -35.45 29.67
CA GLY A 507 -7.40 -35.56 29.72
C GLY A 507 -7.96 -36.67 28.83
N ASP A 508 -9.21 -37.08 29.04
CA ASP A 508 -9.97 -38.07 28.26
C ASP A 508 -9.20 -39.40 28.02
N GLY A 509 -8.52 -39.90 29.04
CA GLY A 509 -7.72 -41.14 28.94
C GLY A 509 -6.30 -40.96 28.42
N LEU A 510 -5.92 -39.70 28.09
CA LEU A 510 -4.54 -39.37 27.69
C LEU A 510 -3.65 -39.16 28.92
N THR A 511 -2.52 -39.81 28.97
CA THR A 511 -1.54 -39.63 30.02
C THR A 511 -0.26 -39.04 29.46
N GLY A 512 -0.08 -37.70 29.61
CA GLY A 512 1.20 -37.05 29.40
C GLY A 512 1.79 -37.18 27.99
N GLU A 513 0.95 -37.00 26.95
CA GLU A 513 1.42 -36.98 25.59
C GLU A 513 1.98 -35.59 25.26
N GLY A 514 3.30 -35.51 25.07
CA GLY A 514 3.93 -34.21 24.80
C GLY A 514 5.14 -34.31 23.88
N ASN A 515 5.53 -33.18 23.34
CA ASN A 515 6.79 -33.01 22.61
C ASN A 515 7.75 -32.18 23.47
N ASP A 516 9.03 -32.52 23.42
CA ASP A 516 10.11 -31.70 23.95
C ASP A 516 11.20 -31.60 22.89
N LEU A 517 11.20 -30.45 22.23
CA LEU A 517 11.96 -30.23 21.01
C LEU A 517 12.97 -29.10 21.20
N ARG A 518 14.20 -29.38 20.79
CA ARG A 518 15.22 -28.36 20.57
C ARG A 518 15.77 -28.52 19.17
N VAL A 519 15.57 -27.50 18.35
CA VAL A 519 16.04 -27.48 16.98
C VAL A 519 16.91 -26.24 16.79
N SER A 520 18.16 -26.43 16.41
CA SER A 520 19.09 -25.34 16.10
C SER A 520 19.41 -25.38 14.61
N LYS A 521 19.44 -24.23 13.99
CA LYS A 521 19.78 -24.05 12.57
C LYS A 521 20.87 -23.00 12.44
N ALA A 522 21.90 -23.28 11.65
CA ALA A 522 22.89 -22.29 11.25
C ALA A 522 22.99 -22.28 9.72
N VAL A 523 23.08 -21.10 9.17
CA VAL A 523 23.19 -20.86 7.72
C VAL A 523 24.39 -19.98 7.46
N LEU A 524 25.31 -20.47 6.64
CA LEU A 524 26.40 -19.67 6.11
C LEU A 524 26.18 -19.49 4.62
N SER A 525 26.11 -18.22 4.17
CA SER A 525 25.90 -17.92 2.77
C SER A 525 26.92 -16.91 2.26
N PHE A 526 27.50 -17.20 1.12
CA PHE A 526 28.31 -16.29 0.33
C PHE A 526 27.52 -15.94 -0.94
N SER A 527 27.14 -14.67 -1.10
CA SER A 527 26.14 -14.27 -2.10
C SER A 527 26.69 -13.15 -3.03
N PRO A 528 27.73 -13.45 -3.85
CA PRO A 528 28.29 -12.44 -4.76
C PRO A 528 27.25 -11.94 -5.76
N GLN A 529 27.17 -10.62 -5.86
CA GLN A 529 26.25 -9.93 -6.75
C GLN A 529 26.99 -9.00 -7.68
N TYR A 530 26.65 -9.05 -8.94
CA TYR A 530 27.08 -8.10 -9.95
C TYR A 530 25.92 -7.24 -10.42
N GLU A 531 26.08 -5.92 -10.39
CA GLU A 531 25.11 -4.95 -10.89
C GLU A 531 25.75 -4.11 -12.01
N TYR A 532 25.08 -4.07 -13.15
CA TYR A 532 25.37 -3.15 -14.24
C TYR A 532 24.27 -2.11 -14.31
N SER A 533 24.62 -0.83 -14.12
CA SER A 533 23.67 0.27 -14.04
C SER A 533 24.00 1.35 -15.06
N LEU A 534 23.06 1.59 -15.97
CA LEU A 534 23.00 2.75 -16.84
C LEU A 534 21.87 3.66 -16.36
N ARG A 535 21.73 4.86 -16.97
CA ARG A 535 20.69 5.82 -16.59
C ARG A 535 19.29 5.22 -16.57
N ASP A 536 18.96 4.38 -17.55
CA ASP A 536 17.62 3.85 -17.79
C ASP A 536 17.55 2.31 -17.69
N PHE A 537 18.65 1.67 -17.29
CA PHE A 537 18.78 0.22 -17.29
C PHE A 537 19.63 -0.25 -16.11
N VAL A 538 19.12 -1.19 -15.33
CA VAL A 538 19.83 -1.87 -14.25
C VAL A 538 19.65 -3.37 -14.41
N LEU A 539 20.75 -4.08 -14.53
CA LEU A 539 20.79 -5.54 -14.52
C LEU A 539 21.59 -5.97 -13.29
N ARG A 540 21.02 -6.85 -12.50
CA ARG A 540 21.64 -7.44 -11.31
C ARG A 540 21.59 -8.95 -11.40
N ALA A 541 22.71 -9.58 -11.17
CA ALA A 541 22.82 -11.03 -11.07
C ALA A 541 23.46 -11.36 -9.72
N GLU A 542 22.84 -12.24 -8.98
CA GLU A 542 23.29 -12.73 -7.67
C GLU A 542 23.35 -14.26 -7.67
N VAL A 543 24.37 -14.83 -7.06
CA VAL A 543 24.54 -16.28 -6.98
C VAL A 543 24.88 -16.66 -5.54
N PRO A 544 23.89 -16.71 -4.63
CA PRO A 544 24.09 -17.22 -3.29
C PRO A 544 24.52 -18.68 -3.28
N VAL A 545 25.63 -18.94 -2.64
CA VAL A 545 26.11 -20.27 -2.30
C VAL A 545 25.90 -20.44 -0.80
N ARG A 546 25.08 -21.40 -0.42
CA ARG A 546 24.56 -21.54 0.95
C ARG A 546 24.78 -22.94 1.49
N GLY A 547 25.29 -23.00 2.72
CA GLY A 547 25.33 -24.19 3.56
C GLY A 547 24.39 -24.03 4.74
N ASP A 548 23.49 -24.99 4.95
CA ASP A 548 22.58 -25.06 6.08
C ASP A 548 22.95 -26.26 6.94
N ALA A 549 23.04 -26.06 8.26
CA ALA A 549 23.23 -27.12 9.24
C ALA A 549 22.08 -27.08 10.24
N ILE A 550 21.46 -28.23 10.48
CA ILE A 550 20.34 -28.41 11.42
C ILE A 550 20.74 -29.44 12.46
N TRP A 551 20.63 -29.08 13.74
CA TRP A 551 20.87 -29.96 14.87
C TRP A 551 19.56 -30.26 15.59
N ARG A 552 19.32 -31.56 15.85
CA ARG A 552 18.19 -32.04 16.63
C ARG A 552 18.60 -33.28 17.43
N GLY A 553 18.43 -33.26 18.73
CA GLY A 553 18.65 -34.42 19.60
C GLY A 553 20.06 -35.04 19.52
N GLY A 554 21.06 -34.28 19.11
CA GLY A 554 22.45 -34.76 18.91
C GLY A 554 22.77 -35.09 17.44
N ASP A 555 21.79 -35.26 16.59
CA ASP A 555 21.96 -35.49 15.14
C ASP A 555 22.13 -34.16 14.41
N MET A 556 23.04 -34.16 13.43
CA MET A 556 23.28 -33.02 12.53
C MET A 556 22.97 -33.41 11.09
N THR A 557 22.23 -32.56 10.40
CA THR A 557 21.95 -32.73 8.97
C THR A 557 22.40 -31.48 8.23
N GLU A 558 23.16 -31.68 7.18
CA GLU A 558 23.70 -30.60 6.34
C GLU A 558 23.06 -30.58 4.96
N TYR A 559 22.87 -29.37 4.46
CA TYR A 559 22.35 -29.12 3.12
C TYR A 559 23.22 -28.08 2.43
N PHE A 560 23.46 -28.29 1.16
CA PHE A 560 24.13 -27.33 0.30
C PHE A 560 23.20 -26.89 -0.81
N SER A 561 23.19 -25.59 -1.12
CA SER A 561 22.36 -25.07 -2.19
C SER A 561 23.01 -23.88 -2.88
N VAL A 562 22.69 -23.72 -4.16
CA VAL A 562 23.01 -22.54 -4.98
C VAL A 562 21.68 -21.93 -5.41
N CYS A 563 21.43 -20.66 -5.04
CA CYS A 563 20.14 -19.98 -5.15
C CYS A 563 20.25 -18.73 -6.04
N PRO A 564 20.43 -18.88 -7.38
CA PRO A 564 20.65 -17.74 -8.27
C PRO A 564 19.43 -16.84 -8.38
N GLU A 565 19.70 -15.53 -8.51
CA GLU A 565 18.71 -14.51 -8.81
C GLU A 565 19.20 -13.61 -9.94
N LEU A 566 18.30 -13.31 -10.87
CA LEU A 566 18.50 -12.33 -11.93
C LEU A 566 17.42 -11.26 -11.83
N TYR A 567 17.80 -10.00 -11.74
CA TYR A 567 16.92 -8.86 -11.68
C TYR A 567 17.23 -7.87 -12.80
N LEU A 568 16.18 -7.39 -13.44
CA LEU A 568 16.23 -6.36 -14.47
C LEU A 568 15.27 -5.22 -14.10
N ASN A 569 15.77 -3.98 -14.19
CA ASN A 569 14.94 -2.79 -14.20
C ASN A 569 15.27 -1.97 -15.45
N TRP A 570 14.27 -1.75 -16.28
CA TRP A 570 14.45 -1.03 -17.53
C TRP A 570 13.40 0.08 -17.67
N ARG A 571 13.88 1.32 -17.63
CA ARG A 571 13.06 2.49 -17.93
C ARG A 571 12.99 2.63 -19.45
N LEU A 572 11.93 2.10 -20.07
CA LEU A 572 11.69 2.15 -21.51
C LEU A 572 11.50 3.59 -22.00
N SER A 573 10.97 4.46 -21.14
CA SER A 573 10.76 5.88 -21.42
C SER A 573 10.63 6.66 -20.10
N ALA A 574 10.53 7.98 -20.16
CA ALA A 574 10.20 8.80 -18.99
C ALA A 574 8.83 8.42 -18.34
N ARG A 575 8.01 7.64 -19.05
CA ARG A 575 6.65 7.26 -18.63
C ARG A 575 6.50 5.79 -18.30
N SER A 576 7.39 4.93 -18.76
CA SER A 576 7.25 3.48 -18.71
C SER A 576 8.48 2.83 -18.10
N THR A 577 8.27 1.93 -17.13
CA THR A 577 9.32 1.12 -16.51
C THR A 577 8.87 -0.33 -16.46
N VAL A 578 9.75 -1.25 -16.80
CA VAL A 578 9.61 -2.69 -16.61
C VAL A 578 10.62 -3.15 -15.59
N ARG A 579 10.17 -3.98 -14.64
CA ARG A 579 11.03 -4.69 -13.69
C ARG A 579 10.71 -6.18 -13.80
N THR A 580 11.73 -7.00 -13.78
CA THR A 580 11.55 -8.45 -13.76
C THR A 580 12.61 -9.08 -12.89
N ALA A 581 12.23 -10.13 -12.20
CA ALA A 581 13.15 -10.95 -11.42
C ALA A 581 12.82 -12.43 -11.62
N VAL A 582 13.87 -13.23 -11.70
CA VAL A 582 13.78 -14.68 -11.65
C VAL A 582 14.71 -15.16 -10.57
N SER A 583 14.20 -15.93 -9.62
CA SER A 583 14.99 -16.44 -8.51
C SER A 583 14.69 -17.91 -8.23
N TYR A 584 15.71 -18.63 -7.81
CA TYR A 584 15.58 -19.96 -7.24
C TYR A 584 15.99 -19.89 -5.78
N SER A 585 15.15 -20.40 -4.89
CA SER A 585 15.41 -20.42 -3.45
C SER A 585 15.09 -21.80 -2.84
N ARG A 586 15.68 -22.09 -1.70
CA ARG A 586 15.44 -23.30 -0.94
C ARG A 586 15.20 -22.96 0.52
N ASN A 587 14.15 -23.50 1.11
CA ASN A 587 13.85 -23.39 2.51
C ASN A 587 13.81 -24.79 3.13
N ILE A 588 14.51 -24.93 4.26
CA ILE A 588 14.69 -26.21 4.90
C ILE A 588 14.23 -26.08 6.35
N SER A 589 13.29 -26.92 6.70
CA SER A 589 12.82 -27.26 8.04
C SER A 589 12.39 -26.10 8.94
N ASP A 590 11.38 -26.39 9.70
CA ASP A 590 10.84 -25.61 10.82
C ASP A 590 10.70 -26.53 12.04
N VAL A 591 10.70 -25.99 13.26
CA VAL A 591 10.51 -26.78 14.47
C VAL A 591 9.21 -27.57 14.50
N LEU A 592 8.15 -27.04 13.87
CA LEU A 592 6.84 -27.72 13.73
C LEU A 592 6.88 -28.97 12.84
N ASP A 593 7.90 -29.15 12.01
CA ASP A 593 8.10 -30.37 11.22
C ASP A 593 8.39 -31.60 12.10
N PHE A 594 8.77 -31.36 13.37
CA PHE A 594 9.18 -32.36 14.31
C PHE A 594 8.14 -32.70 15.40
N LEU A 595 6.90 -32.20 15.25
CA LEU A 595 5.77 -32.51 16.13
C LEU A 595 5.30 -33.95 15.95
N THR A 596 5.99 -34.92 16.53
CA THR A 596 5.62 -36.34 16.42
C THR A 596 4.47 -36.75 17.35
N ARG A 597 4.12 -35.92 18.33
CA ARG A 597 2.94 -36.11 19.16
C ARG A 597 1.90 -35.06 18.82
N PRO A 598 0.60 -35.44 18.77
CA PRO A 598 -0.47 -34.53 18.39
C PRO A 598 -0.55 -33.33 19.33
N VAL A 599 -0.74 -32.16 18.73
CA VAL A 599 -1.01 -30.88 19.42
C VAL A 599 -2.42 -30.43 19.10
N GLN A 600 -3.19 -30.14 20.14
CA GLN A 600 -4.55 -29.62 20.00
C GLN A 600 -4.53 -28.16 19.60
N ILE A 601 -5.19 -27.83 18.49
CA ILE A 601 -5.31 -26.47 17.99
C ILE A 601 -6.61 -25.81 18.45
N ASP A 602 -7.70 -26.54 18.32
CA ASP A 602 -9.04 -26.18 18.80
C ASP A 602 -9.84 -27.45 19.16
N ARG A 603 -11.15 -27.35 19.47
CA ARG A 603 -12.03 -28.46 19.82
C ARG A 603 -12.01 -29.61 18.81
N THR A 604 -11.86 -29.29 17.54
CA THR A 604 -11.96 -30.25 16.44
C THR A 604 -10.63 -30.60 15.82
N THR A 605 -9.63 -29.71 15.91
CA THR A 605 -8.40 -29.76 15.10
C THR A 605 -7.19 -30.19 15.91
N LEU A 606 -6.53 -31.21 15.43
CA LEU A 606 -5.24 -31.70 15.87
C LEU A 606 -4.17 -31.43 14.81
N GLN A 607 -2.94 -31.20 15.21
CA GLN A 607 -1.79 -31.09 14.33
C GLN A 607 -0.69 -32.05 14.74
N ILE A 608 -0.14 -32.74 13.74
CA ILE A 608 1.01 -33.63 13.86
C ILE A 608 1.95 -33.40 12.66
N ALA A 609 3.17 -33.90 12.75
CA ALA A 609 4.12 -33.89 11.63
C ALA A 609 4.95 -35.18 11.63
N PRO A 610 5.55 -35.56 10.48
CA PRO A 610 6.28 -36.83 10.33
C PRO A 610 7.59 -36.93 11.12
N GLY A 611 8.01 -35.83 11.79
CA GLY A 611 9.23 -35.82 12.56
C GLY A 611 10.52 -35.70 11.74
N THR A 612 10.40 -35.35 10.49
CA THR A 612 11.51 -35.19 9.52
C THR A 612 11.54 -33.81 8.93
N ALA A 613 12.75 -33.33 8.62
CA ALA A 613 12.93 -32.01 8.02
C ALA A 613 12.18 -31.85 6.69
N SER A 614 11.44 -30.76 6.54
CA SER A 614 10.89 -30.36 5.25
C SER A 614 11.97 -29.73 4.36
N ASP A 615 11.94 -30.02 3.07
CA ASP A 615 12.79 -29.42 2.04
C ASP A 615 11.90 -28.85 0.93
N SER A 616 11.84 -27.53 0.85
CA SER A 616 11.03 -26.81 -0.11
C SER A 616 11.93 -25.98 -1.04
N LYS A 617 11.76 -26.16 -2.35
CA LYS A 617 12.50 -25.45 -3.38
C LYS A 617 11.52 -24.62 -4.21
N TYR A 618 11.88 -23.38 -4.45
CA TYR A 618 11.01 -22.42 -5.14
C TYR A 618 11.72 -21.86 -6.37
N LEU A 619 11.02 -21.87 -7.49
CA LEU A 619 11.35 -21.05 -8.66
C LEU A 619 10.30 -19.95 -8.72
N THR A 620 10.76 -18.71 -8.61
CA THR A 620 9.89 -17.54 -8.67
C THR A 620 10.29 -16.68 -9.86
N ALA A 621 9.32 -16.32 -10.70
CA ALA A 621 9.49 -15.36 -11.79
C ALA A 621 8.46 -14.24 -11.64
N ASN A 622 8.93 -13.00 -11.57
CA ASN A 622 8.10 -11.82 -11.40
C ASN A 622 8.33 -10.83 -12.53
N ALA A 623 7.28 -10.21 -13.03
CA ALA A 623 7.34 -9.09 -13.95
C ALA A 623 6.40 -7.99 -13.47
N HIS A 624 6.90 -6.77 -13.44
CA HIS A 624 6.14 -5.58 -13.05
C HIS A 624 6.29 -4.51 -14.13
N TYR A 625 5.20 -3.88 -14.51
CA TYR A 625 5.16 -2.79 -15.46
C TYR A 625 4.47 -1.58 -14.86
N ASP A 626 5.13 -0.43 -14.93
CA ASP A 626 4.60 0.87 -14.57
C ASP A 626 4.47 1.77 -15.80
N PHE A 627 3.33 2.44 -15.93
CA PHE A 627 3.13 3.52 -16.89
C PHE A 627 2.48 4.71 -16.20
N LYS A 628 3.05 5.90 -16.37
CA LYS A 628 2.52 7.14 -15.77
C LYS A 628 2.65 8.33 -16.68
N ILE A 629 1.58 9.11 -16.78
CA ILE A 629 1.56 10.44 -17.40
C ILE A 629 1.06 11.43 -16.35
N PRO A 630 1.94 12.01 -15.52
CA PRO A 630 1.54 12.86 -14.38
C PRO A 630 0.69 14.07 -14.79
N LEU A 631 1.00 14.73 -15.90
CA LEU A 631 0.25 15.91 -16.36
C LEU A 631 -1.20 15.58 -16.76
N SER A 632 -1.41 14.47 -17.45
CA SER A 632 -2.76 13.99 -17.82
C SER A 632 -3.35 13.05 -16.78
N GLN A 633 -2.59 12.76 -15.69
CA GLN A 633 -3.00 11.99 -14.51
C GLN A 633 -3.50 10.57 -14.87
N TRP A 634 -2.75 9.89 -15.76
CA TRP A 634 -2.89 8.47 -16.04
C TRP A 634 -1.83 7.68 -15.29
N PHE A 635 -2.26 6.61 -14.63
CA PHE A 635 -1.39 5.68 -13.93
C PHE A 635 -1.87 4.26 -14.22
N VAL A 636 -0.94 3.42 -14.65
CA VAL A 636 -1.19 2.00 -14.94
C VAL A 636 -0.06 1.21 -14.30
N ASN A 637 -0.41 0.14 -13.62
CA ASN A 637 0.54 -0.87 -13.16
C ASN A 637 0.03 -2.25 -13.55
N ALA A 638 0.94 -3.16 -13.83
CA ALA A 638 0.64 -4.57 -14.06
C ALA A 638 1.72 -5.43 -13.43
N ASP A 639 1.29 -6.47 -12.75
CA ASP A 639 2.13 -7.44 -12.06
C ASP A 639 1.81 -8.84 -12.55
N LEU A 640 2.84 -9.64 -12.78
CA LEU A 640 2.73 -11.05 -13.06
C LEU A 640 3.75 -11.79 -12.20
N ALA A 641 3.31 -12.77 -11.45
CA ALA A 641 4.16 -13.64 -10.67
C ALA A 641 3.85 -15.11 -11.00
N TYR A 642 4.88 -15.90 -11.18
CA TYR A 642 4.82 -17.35 -11.27
C TYR A 642 5.69 -17.94 -10.18
N VAL A 643 5.15 -18.88 -9.41
CA VAL A 643 5.86 -19.59 -8.34
C VAL A 643 5.63 -21.08 -8.50
N ARG A 644 6.72 -21.81 -8.74
CA ARG A 644 6.73 -23.27 -8.68
C ARG A 644 7.44 -23.74 -7.42
N ASN A 645 6.76 -24.60 -6.68
CA ASN A 645 7.28 -25.13 -5.44
C ASN A 645 7.40 -26.64 -5.49
N TRP A 646 8.58 -27.18 -5.16
CA TRP A 646 8.85 -28.60 -4.97
C TRP A 646 9.07 -28.87 -3.49
N ARG A 647 8.31 -29.79 -2.93
CA ARG A 647 8.40 -30.20 -1.52
C ARG A 647 8.59 -31.71 -1.41
N ASN A 648 9.28 -32.13 -0.36
CA ASN A 648 9.42 -33.55 0.03
C ASN A 648 8.25 -34.06 0.88
N GLN A 649 7.27 -33.21 1.20
CA GLN A 649 6.11 -33.52 2.02
C GLN A 649 4.83 -33.06 1.33
N LEU A 650 3.78 -33.89 1.43
CA LEU A 650 2.44 -33.65 0.91
C LEU A 650 1.51 -33.27 2.07
N PRO A 651 0.78 -32.13 2.03
CA PRO A 651 -0.25 -31.84 3.03
C PRO A 651 -1.29 -32.97 3.09
N SER A 652 -1.64 -33.37 4.31
CA SER A 652 -2.59 -34.45 4.59
C SER A 652 -3.60 -34.01 5.64
N VAL A 653 -4.88 -34.27 5.37
CA VAL A 653 -5.98 -34.00 6.29
C VAL A 653 -6.79 -35.28 6.46
N THR A 654 -7.01 -35.69 7.72
CA THR A 654 -7.91 -36.80 8.03
C THR A 654 -9.10 -36.23 8.82
N VAL A 655 -10.32 -36.49 8.30
CA VAL A 655 -11.56 -36.04 8.94
C VAL A 655 -12.34 -37.28 9.39
N SER A 656 -12.61 -37.39 10.68
CA SER A 656 -13.35 -38.52 11.25
C SER A 656 -14.02 -38.15 12.55
N GLY A 657 -15.26 -38.55 12.78
CA GLY A 657 -15.96 -38.45 14.06
C GLY A 657 -16.02 -37.06 14.66
N GLY A 658 -16.03 -35.98 13.84
CA GLY A 658 -16.03 -34.61 14.33
C GLY A 658 -14.62 -34.08 14.70
N SER A 659 -13.56 -34.81 14.34
CA SER A 659 -12.16 -34.41 14.51
C SER A 659 -11.46 -34.27 13.17
N ILE A 660 -10.53 -33.33 13.12
CA ILE A 660 -9.69 -33.02 11.96
C ILE A 660 -8.24 -33.19 12.37
N LEU A 661 -7.52 -34.11 11.76
CA LEU A 661 -6.08 -34.28 11.96
C LEU A 661 -5.34 -33.69 10.76
N ASN A 662 -4.60 -32.64 10.99
CA ASN A 662 -3.67 -32.05 10.02
C ASN A 662 -2.30 -32.72 10.18
N ASP A 663 -1.83 -33.32 9.11
CA ASP A 663 -0.55 -34.03 9.03
C ASP A 663 0.16 -33.70 7.71
N ARG A 664 1.32 -34.28 7.51
CA ARG A 664 2.09 -34.23 6.26
C ARG A 664 2.63 -35.61 5.94
N ALA A 665 2.24 -36.13 4.80
CA ALA A 665 2.77 -37.40 4.30
C ALA A 665 4.16 -37.21 3.69
N LEU A 666 5.04 -38.17 3.89
CA LEU A 666 6.38 -38.21 3.28
C LEU A 666 6.28 -38.61 1.80
N ALA A 667 5.82 -37.70 0.97
CA ALA A 667 5.68 -37.87 -0.45
C ALA A 667 6.05 -36.58 -1.20
N PRO A 668 6.70 -36.67 -2.36
CA PRO A 668 7.04 -35.49 -3.13
C PRO A 668 5.78 -34.77 -3.63
N ASN A 669 5.76 -33.45 -3.49
CA ASN A 669 4.69 -32.60 -3.97
C ASN A 669 5.24 -31.47 -4.85
N VAL A 670 4.52 -31.14 -5.89
CA VAL A 670 4.78 -29.99 -6.76
C VAL A 670 3.53 -29.15 -6.81
N SER A 671 3.69 -27.86 -6.64
CA SER A 671 2.58 -26.92 -6.79
C SER A 671 3.01 -25.71 -7.61
N ASP A 672 2.09 -25.22 -8.45
CA ASP A 672 2.26 -24.07 -9.32
C ASP A 672 1.25 -22.98 -8.95
N ASN A 673 1.74 -21.74 -8.91
CA ASN A 673 0.90 -20.58 -8.65
C ASN A 673 1.18 -19.48 -9.67
N ILE A 674 0.14 -18.90 -10.24
CA ILE A 674 0.20 -17.74 -11.12
C ILE A 674 -0.64 -16.64 -10.50
N ILE A 675 -0.05 -15.47 -10.32
CA ILE A 675 -0.72 -14.27 -9.84
C ILE A 675 -0.55 -13.18 -10.89
N ALA A 676 -1.65 -12.68 -11.43
CA ALA A 676 -1.65 -11.55 -12.34
C ALA A 676 -2.51 -10.42 -11.77
N GLN A 677 -1.98 -9.21 -11.76
CA GLN A 677 -2.69 -8.03 -11.28
C GLN A 677 -2.55 -6.89 -12.27
N ILE A 678 -3.59 -6.08 -12.41
CA ILE A 678 -3.59 -4.87 -13.20
C ILE A 678 -4.33 -3.75 -12.46
N GLY A 679 -3.72 -2.59 -12.42
CA GLY A 679 -4.33 -1.39 -11.86
C GLY A 679 -4.30 -0.26 -12.89
N VAL A 680 -5.45 0.36 -13.12
CA VAL A 680 -5.58 1.53 -14.01
C VAL A 680 -6.27 2.63 -13.22
N THR A 681 -5.63 3.78 -13.12
CA THR A 681 -6.18 4.96 -12.46
C THR A 681 -6.13 6.17 -13.38
N LYS A 682 -7.25 6.86 -13.50
CA LYS A 682 -7.38 8.11 -14.22
C LYS A 682 -8.01 9.17 -13.33
N GLN A 683 -7.37 10.32 -13.25
CA GLN A 683 -7.99 11.53 -12.69
C GLN A 683 -8.53 12.41 -13.81
N ILE A 684 -9.79 12.79 -13.71
CA ILE A 684 -10.46 13.72 -14.60
C ILE A 684 -10.55 15.07 -13.89
N ALA A 685 -9.53 15.90 -14.11
CA ALA A 685 -9.32 17.14 -13.35
C ALA A 685 -10.51 18.14 -13.40
N PRO A 686 -11.19 18.38 -14.55
CA PRO A 686 -12.29 19.34 -14.61
C PRO A 686 -13.44 19.04 -13.66
N ILE A 687 -13.76 17.77 -13.47
CA ILE A 687 -14.84 17.30 -12.60
C ILE A 687 -14.30 16.65 -11.33
N LYS A 688 -13.00 16.82 -11.04
CA LYS A 688 -12.30 16.28 -9.85
C LYS A 688 -12.68 14.83 -9.57
N THR A 689 -12.66 13.99 -10.57
CA THR A 689 -13.10 12.60 -10.51
C THR A 689 -11.92 11.66 -10.70
N LYS A 690 -11.68 10.79 -9.71
CA LYS A 690 -10.74 9.68 -9.80
C LYS A 690 -11.52 8.41 -10.17
N VAL A 691 -11.13 7.76 -11.24
CA VAL A 691 -11.67 6.46 -11.66
C VAL A 691 -10.52 5.47 -11.59
N SER A 692 -10.73 4.33 -10.93
CA SER A 692 -9.76 3.25 -10.86
C SER A 692 -10.43 1.92 -11.15
N LEU A 693 -9.70 1.06 -11.82
CA LEU A 693 -10.06 -0.33 -12.03
C LEU A 693 -8.87 -1.19 -11.64
N ASN A 694 -9.03 -2.03 -10.63
CA ASN A 694 -8.07 -3.06 -10.27
C ASN A 694 -8.62 -4.42 -10.64
N GLY A 695 -7.78 -5.25 -11.26
CA GLY A 695 -8.09 -6.64 -11.58
C GLY A 695 -7.01 -7.54 -11.00
N SER A 696 -7.40 -8.68 -10.45
CA SER A 696 -6.46 -9.72 -10.04
C SER A 696 -6.95 -11.10 -10.48
N TYR A 697 -6.02 -11.91 -10.92
CA TYR A 697 -6.24 -13.32 -11.27
C TYR A 697 -5.24 -14.16 -10.50
N LEU A 698 -5.73 -15.18 -9.84
CA LEU A 698 -4.94 -16.19 -9.14
C LEU A 698 -5.27 -17.55 -9.74
N HIS A 699 -4.24 -18.29 -10.11
CA HIS A 699 -4.33 -19.72 -10.44
C HIS A 699 -3.38 -20.48 -9.52
N ASN A 700 -3.88 -21.55 -8.93
CA ASN A 700 -3.08 -22.46 -8.13
C ASN A 700 -3.41 -23.91 -8.49
N GLU A 701 -2.39 -24.75 -8.59
CA GLU A 701 -2.55 -26.18 -8.78
C GLU A 701 -1.54 -26.96 -7.95
N GLY A 702 -1.89 -28.18 -7.58
CA GLY A 702 -1.05 -29.02 -6.76
C GLY A 702 -1.75 -30.29 -6.32
N ARG A 703 -1.15 -30.97 -5.33
CA ARG A 703 -1.71 -32.19 -4.74
C ARG A 703 -1.89 -32.02 -3.23
N THR A 704 -2.88 -32.68 -2.70
CA THR A 704 -3.12 -32.85 -1.26
C THR A 704 -3.55 -34.28 -0.98
N MET A 705 -3.52 -34.68 0.28
CA MET A 705 -4.05 -35.97 0.72
C MET A 705 -5.24 -35.72 1.64
N GLN A 706 -6.35 -36.40 1.42
CA GLN A 706 -7.50 -36.37 2.32
C GLN A 706 -7.94 -37.80 2.62
N ASN A 707 -8.11 -38.14 3.89
CA ASN A 707 -8.44 -39.49 4.37
C ASN A 707 -7.58 -40.62 3.76
N GLY A 708 -6.28 -40.32 3.55
CA GLY A 708 -5.31 -41.28 2.99
C GLY A 708 -5.26 -41.28 1.45
N GLN A 709 -6.12 -40.56 0.78
CA GLN A 709 -6.14 -40.50 -0.70
C GLN A 709 -5.45 -39.23 -1.21
N VAL A 710 -4.65 -39.40 -2.24
CA VAL A 710 -3.96 -38.28 -2.91
C VAL A 710 -4.88 -37.74 -4.00
N MET A 711 -5.16 -36.44 -3.92
CA MET A 711 -6.06 -35.75 -4.85
C MET A 711 -5.31 -34.60 -5.54
N ASP A 712 -5.47 -34.48 -6.85
CA ASP A 712 -5.05 -33.31 -7.62
C ASP A 712 -6.10 -32.21 -7.53
N TYR A 713 -5.65 -30.98 -7.31
CA TYR A 713 -6.54 -29.83 -7.28
C TYR A 713 -6.06 -28.69 -8.16
N ALA A 714 -6.99 -27.91 -8.67
CA ALA A 714 -6.72 -26.63 -9.33
C ALA A 714 -7.76 -25.60 -8.90
N GLY A 715 -7.27 -24.41 -8.56
CA GLY A 715 -8.10 -23.28 -8.16
C GLY A 715 -7.87 -22.06 -9.05
N ASN A 716 -8.93 -21.33 -9.36
CA ASN A 716 -8.86 -20.05 -10.06
C ASN A 716 -9.67 -19.02 -9.30
N SER A 717 -9.16 -17.80 -9.20
CA SER A 717 -9.91 -16.68 -8.65
C SER A 717 -9.67 -15.44 -9.50
N LEU A 718 -10.76 -14.89 -10.01
CA LEU A 718 -10.76 -13.61 -10.74
C LEU A 718 -11.50 -12.58 -9.88
N VAL A 719 -10.85 -11.45 -9.62
CA VAL A 719 -11.43 -10.33 -8.87
C VAL A 719 -11.30 -9.06 -9.69
N LEU A 720 -12.40 -8.32 -9.85
CA LEU A 720 -12.44 -6.99 -10.46
C LEU A 720 -12.96 -5.98 -9.44
N SER A 721 -12.20 -4.92 -9.21
CA SER A 721 -12.51 -3.90 -8.22
C SER A 721 -12.55 -2.51 -8.87
N PRO A 722 -13.68 -2.12 -9.50
CA PRO A 722 -13.89 -0.77 -9.98
C PRO A 722 -14.13 0.20 -8.83
N SER A 723 -13.60 1.41 -8.93
CA SER A 723 -13.88 2.48 -7.98
C SER A 723 -13.95 3.85 -8.65
N VAL A 724 -14.84 4.69 -8.13
CA VAL A 724 -15.04 6.08 -8.59
C VAL A 724 -15.14 6.96 -7.36
N SER A 725 -14.31 8.00 -7.30
CA SER A 725 -14.43 9.07 -6.31
C SER A 725 -14.57 10.39 -7.05
N SER A 726 -15.72 11.02 -6.96
CA SER A 726 -16.11 12.18 -7.76
C SER A 726 -16.53 13.35 -6.90
N HIS A 727 -16.05 14.53 -7.25
CA HIS A 727 -16.40 15.79 -6.62
C HIS A 727 -16.67 16.85 -7.71
N PRO A 728 -17.70 16.62 -8.56
CA PRO A 728 -17.91 17.41 -9.78
C PRO A 728 -18.24 18.88 -9.49
N VAL A 729 -18.93 19.12 -8.39
CA VAL A 729 -19.28 20.47 -7.90
C VAL A 729 -19.02 20.56 -6.41
N GLY A 730 -18.80 21.77 -5.89
CA GLY A 730 -18.36 22.00 -4.51
C GLY A 730 -19.31 21.54 -3.40
N TRP A 731 -20.53 21.17 -3.73
CA TRP A 731 -21.54 20.71 -2.79
C TRP A 731 -21.90 19.24 -2.91
N LEU A 732 -21.38 18.51 -3.94
CA LEU A 732 -21.71 17.10 -4.19
C LEU A 732 -20.44 16.25 -4.21
N GLU A 733 -20.45 15.17 -3.45
CA GLU A 733 -19.43 14.13 -3.47
C GLU A 733 -20.09 12.77 -3.65
N LEU A 734 -19.55 11.97 -4.59
CA LEU A 734 -20.02 10.63 -4.92
C LEU A 734 -18.83 9.70 -4.83
N ASN A 735 -18.97 8.61 -4.08
CA ASN A 735 -17.99 7.53 -4.05
C ASN A 735 -18.69 6.21 -4.34
N TYR A 736 -18.03 5.41 -5.14
CA TYR A 736 -18.42 4.06 -5.47
C TYR A 736 -17.20 3.15 -5.40
N SER A 737 -17.34 1.98 -4.79
CA SER A 737 -16.41 0.87 -4.88
C SER A 737 -17.16 -0.42 -5.09
N GLY A 738 -16.68 -1.23 -6.01
CA GLY A 738 -17.21 -2.54 -6.31
C GLY A 738 -16.15 -3.62 -6.10
N ASN A 739 -16.59 -4.82 -5.77
CA ASN A 739 -15.76 -6.01 -5.79
C ASN A 739 -16.58 -7.13 -6.42
N LEU A 740 -16.13 -7.59 -7.58
CA LEU A 740 -16.75 -8.64 -8.35
C LEU A 740 -15.78 -9.80 -8.39
N SER A 741 -16.10 -10.93 -7.81
CA SER A 741 -15.21 -12.08 -7.79
C SER A 741 -15.91 -13.34 -8.30
N ARG A 742 -15.14 -14.14 -9.03
CA ARG A 742 -15.49 -15.49 -9.40
C ARG A 742 -14.33 -16.40 -9.00
N THR A 743 -14.63 -17.35 -8.14
CA THR A 743 -13.69 -18.39 -7.72
C THR A 743 -14.18 -19.73 -8.22
N SER A 744 -13.28 -20.51 -8.81
CA SER A 744 -13.57 -21.88 -9.21
C SER A 744 -12.51 -22.81 -8.66
N SER A 745 -12.91 -23.95 -8.20
CA SER A 745 -12.04 -25.05 -7.82
C SER A 745 -12.41 -26.32 -8.58
N ARG A 746 -11.43 -27.09 -8.90
CA ARG A 746 -11.55 -28.41 -9.52
C ARG A 746 -10.69 -29.38 -8.72
N TYR A 747 -11.26 -30.49 -8.33
CA TYR A 747 -10.53 -31.63 -7.80
C TYR A 747 -11.04 -32.86 -8.54
N GLU A 748 -10.15 -33.64 -9.10
CA GLU A 748 -10.47 -34.73 -10.01
C GLU A 748 -11.49 -34.31 -11.09
N ASP A 749 -12.65 -34.98 -11.17
CA ASP A 749 -13.74 -34.68 -12.12
C ASP A 749 -14.79 -33.71 -11.59
N VAL A 750 -14.67 -33.27 -10.34
CA VAL A 750 -15.61 -32.34 -9.72
C VAL A 750 -15.14 -30.90 -9.88
N ALA A 751 -15.95 -30.06 -10.52
CA ALA A 751 -15.68 -28.64 -10.67
C ALA A 751 -16.78 -27.81 -10.00
N LYS A 752 -16.40 -26.83 -9.18
CA LYS A 752 -17.31 -25.90 -8.53
C LYS A 752 -16.92 -24.47 -8.84
N SER A 753 -17.89 -23.57 -9.00
CA SER A 753 -17.62 -22.16 -9.18
C SER A 753 -18.59 -21.30 -8.40
N TYR A 754 -18.10 -20.17 -7.89
CA TYR A 754 -18.85 -19.30 -6.97
C TYR A 754 -18.64 -17.85 -7.32
N ASP A 755 -19.76 -17.15 -7.42
CA ASP A 755 -19.81 -15.74 -7.71
C ASP A 755 -20.04 -14.93 -6.43
N SER A 756 -19.32 -13.83 -6.31
CA SER A 756 -19.53 -12.87 -5.24
C SER A 756 -19.49 -11.45 -5.82
N ARG A 757 -20.42 -10.62 -5.40
CA ARG A 757 -20.51 -9.22 -5.79
C ARG A 757 -20.74 -8.39 -4.56
N SER A 758 -19.94 -7.35 -4.38
CA SER A 758 -20.19 -6.33 -3.38
C SER A 758 -20.08 -4.94 -4.00
N HIS A 759 -20.95 -4.05 -3.58
CA HIS A 759 -21.01 -2.67 -4.03
C HIS A 759 -21.15 -1.77 -2.80
N GLU A 760 -20.24 -0.82 -2.65
CA GLU A 760 -20.35 0.25 -1.68
C GLU A 760 -20.57 1.56 -2.43
N MET A 761 -21.58 2.30 -2.06
CA MET A 761 -21.88 3.61 -2.62
C MET A 761 -22.05 4.61 -1.49
N SER A 762 -21.51 5.80 -1.65
CA SER A 762 -21.81 6.90 -0.75
C SER A 762 -22.03 8.20 -1.52
N ILE A 763 -23.01 8.95 -1.06
CA ILE A 763 -23.31 10.29 -1.54
C ILE A 763 -23.22 11.26 -0.36
N ARG A 764 -22.57 12.38 -0.56
CA ARG A 764 -22.51 13.50 0.38
C ARG A 764 -22.93 14.76 -0.32
N VAL A 765 -23.88 15.45 0.29
CA VAL A 765 -24.43 16.71 -0.19
C VAL A 765 -24.20 17.79 0.86
N SER A 766 -23.62 18.92 0.43
CA SER A 766 -23.37 20.08 1.29
C SER A 766 -24.29 21.23 0.86
N PRO A 767 -25.53 21.28 1.33
CA PRO A 767 -26.50 22.33 0.95
C PRO A 767 -25.98 23.72 1.28
N VAL A 768 -25.30 23.83 2.42
CA VAL A 768 -24.58 25.05 2.85
C VAL A 768 -23.17 24.67 3.29
N GLN A 769 -22.30 25.67 3.44
CA GLN A 769 -20.87 25.42 3.76
C GLN A 769 -20.64 24.66 5.07
N SER A 770 -21.55 24.82 6.01
CA SER A 770 -21.45 24.26 7.36
C SER A 770 -22.16 22.91 7.51
N LEU A 771 -22.99 22.48 6.58
CA LEU A 771 -23.82 21.29 6.71
C LEU A 771 -23.52 20.29 5.61
N ILE A 772 -23.29 19.01 5.99
CA ILE A 772 -23.13 17.89 5.08
C ILE A 772 -24.15 16.82 5.45
N LEU A 773 -24.91 16.40 4.48
CA LEU A 773 -25.78 15.22 4.55
C LEU A 773 -25.07 14.07 3.84
N SER A 774 -25.09 12.87 4.43
CA SER A 774 -24.52 11.68 3.82
C SER A 774 -25.50 10.53 3.85
N ALA A 775 -25.45 9.73 2.79
CA ALA A 775 -26.07 8.42 2.72
C ALA A 775 -25.04 7.43 2.14
N ALA A 776 -24.96 6.26 2.71
CA ALA A 776 -24.08 5.20 2.25
C ALA A 776 -24.84 3.86 2.23
N THR A 777 -24.53 3.03 1.27
CA THR A 777 -25.07 1.68 1.16
C THR A 777 -23.96 0.68 0.86
N GLU A 778 -24.03 -0.46 1.52
CA GLU A 778 -23.23 -1.65 1.23
C GLU A 778 -24.20 -2.74 0.77
N ASN A 779 -24.06 -3.19 -0.46
CA ASN A 779 -24.86 -4.29 -1.00
C ASN A 779 -23.91 -5.43 -1.37
N THR A 780 -24.20 -6.63 -0.83
CA THR A 780 -23.44 -7.84 -1.13
C THR A 780 -24.37 -8.93 -1.59
N ARG A 781 -23.98 -9.62 -2.66
CA ARG A 781 -24.64 -10.85 -3.13
C ARG A 781 -23.60 -11.94 -3.23
N LYS A 782 -23.76 -12.98 -2.43
CA LYS A 782 -22.85 -14.13 -2.33
C LYS A 782 -23.59 -15.41 -2.72
N GLN A 783 -22.94 -16.19 -3.57
CA GLN A 783 -23.36 -17.55 -3.83
C GLN A 783 -22.93 -18.44 -2.65
N LEU A 784 -23.83 -19.20 -2.09
CA LEU A 784 -23.56 -20.12 -0.99
C LEU A 784 -23.46 -21.58 -1.47
N THR A 785 -24.29 -21.96 -2.42
CA THR A 785 -24.24 -23.23 -3.16
C THR A 785 -24.60 -22.96 -4.62
N ASP A 786 -24.60 -23.97 -5.47
CA ASP A 786 -24.78 -23.80 -6.93
C ASP A 786 -25.97 -22.92 -7.30
N ASP A 787 -27.12 -23.05 -6.59
CA ASP A 787 -28.34 -22.31 -6.89
C ASP A 787 -28.76 -21.32 -5.78
N VAL A 788 -28.04 -21.27 -4.66
CA VAL A 788 -28.43 -20.47 -3.50
C VAL A 788 -27.56 -19.20 -3.42
N PHE A 789 -28.22 -18.06 -3.54
CA PHE A 789 -27.61 -16.75 -3.35
C PHE A 789 -28.19 -16.07 -2.11
N LYS A 790 -27.33 -15.47 -1.30
CA LYS A 790 -27.75 -14.60 -0.20
C LYS A 790 -27.36 -13.16 -0.50
N THR A 791 -28.33 -12.28 -0.36
CA THR A 791 -28.15 -10.84 -0.57
C THR A 791 -28.29 -10.14 0.77
N MET A 792 -27.37 -9.21 1.06
CA MET A 792 -27.41 -8.33 2.22
C MET A 792 -27.31 -6.89 1.76
N THR A 793 -28.07 -6.00 2.38
CA THR A 793 -27.98 -4.56 2.15
C THR A 793 -27.90 -3.85 3.48
N LEU A 794 -26.83 -3.07 3.68
CA LEU A 794 -26.70 -2.14 4.79
C LEU A 794 -26.94 -0.72 4.27
N LEU A 795 -27.56 0.11 5.07
CA LEU A 795 -27.87 1.50 4.76
C LEU A 795 -27.53 2.37 5.95
N ASP A 796 -26.70 3.39 5.71
CA ASP A 796 -26.26 4.34 6.71
C ASP A 796 -26.62 5.77 6.30
N PHE A 797 -26.96 6.61 7.28
CA PHE A 797 -27.21 8.04 7.09
C PHE A 797 -26.36 8.84 8.06
N GLY A 798 -25.92 10.01 7.64
CA GLY A 798 -25.15 10.90 8.49
C GLY A 798 -25.51 12.37 8.25
N LEU A 799 -25.49 13.12 9.32
CA LEU A 799 -25.64 14.56 9.36
C LEU A 799 -24.39 15.14 10.00
N ILE A 800 -23.67 16.01 9.31
CA ILE A 800 -22.43 16.62 9.81
C ILE A 800 -22.58 18.13 9.77
N TRP A 801 -22.38 18.76 10.92
CA TRP A 801 -22.33 20.21 11.04
C TRP A 801 -20.91 20.69 11.41
N LYS A 802 -20.44 21.72 10.72
CA LYS A 802 -19.11 22.31 10.90
C LYS A 802 -19.20 23.77 11.26
N HIS A 803 -18.50 24.13 12.31
CA HIS A 803 -18.37 25.54 12.71
C HIS A 803 -16.97 25.79 13.27
N LYS A 804 -16.16 26.60 12.57
CA LYS A 804 -14.76 26.90 12.95
C LYS A 804 -13.96 25.62 13.22
N ALA A 805 -13.48 25.43 14.46
CA ALA A 805 -12.73 24.28 14.92
C ALA A 805 -13.58 23.04 15.25
N TRP A 806 -14.92 23.18 15.30
CA TRP A 806 -15.84 22.12 15.69
C TRP A 806 -16.46 21.42 14.49
N LYS A 807 -16.56 20.10 14.61
CA LYS A 807 -17.40 19.24 13.77
C LYS A 807 -18.31 18.44 14.70
N LEU A 808 -19.60 18.48 14.46
CA LEU A 808 -20.58 17.63 15.11
C LEU A 808 -21.17 16.71 14.06
N SER A 809 -21.35 15.41 14.37
CA SER A 809 -22.04 14.49 13.49
C SER A 809 -23.07 13.66 14.27
N LEU A 810 -24.12 13.29 13.57
CA LEU A 810 -25.13 12.33 13.99
C LEU A 810 -25.20 11.26 12.89
N ASP A 811 -24.87 10.04 13.25
CA ASP A 811 -24.78 8.91 12.32
C ASP A 811 -25.82 7.84 12.71
N LEU A 812 -26.65 7.43 11.76
CA LEU A 812 -27.53 6.26 11.84
C LEU A 812 -26.89 5.15 11.01
N ARG A 813 -26.39 4.10 11.66
CA ARG A 813 -25.79 2.94 11.03
C ARG A 813 -26.78 1.78 10.96
N ASN A 814 -26.65 0.98 9.90
CA ASN A 814 -27.49 -0.18 9.66
C ASN A 814 -28.99 0.11 9.84
N ALA A 815 -29.49 1.16 9.15
CA ALA A 815 -30.87 1.63 9.27
C ALA A 815 -31.92 0.53 8.99
N LEU A 816 -31.56 -0.46 8.16
CA LEU A 816 -32.39 -1.60 7.81
C LEU A 816 -32.41 -2.71 8.89
N ASP A 817 -31.61 -2.58 9.95
CA ASP A 817 -31.43 -3.55 11.04
C ASP A 817 -31.10 -4.96 10.56
N GLN A 818 -30.20 -5.07 9.59
CA GLN A 818 -29.72 -6.35 9.08
C GLN A 818 -28.93 -7.08 10.17
N ARG A 819 -29.27 -8.36 10.45
CA ARG A 819 -28.74 -9.10 11.61
C ARG A 819 -27.78 -10.23 11.25
N SER A 820 -27.65 -10.61 10.00
CA SER A 820 -26.74 -11.69 9.60
C SER A 820 -26.05 -11.43 8.26
N TYR A 821 -24.86 -11.99 8.14
CA TYR A 821 -24.06 -12.01 6.92
C TYR A 821 -23.53 -13.41 6.68
N SER A 822 -23.70 -13.95 5.49
CA SER A 822 -23.23 -15.29 5.15
C SER A 822 -22.33 -15.25 3.93
N TYR A 823 -21.31 -16.10 3.94
CA TYR A 823 -20.42 -16.30 2.81
C TYR A 823 -19.85 -17.71 2.82
N THR A 824 -19.32 -18.15 1.69
CA THR A 824 -18.70 -19.45 1.54
C THR A 824 -17.24 -19.28 1.13
N LEU A 825 -16.37 -20.07 1.75
CA LEU A 825 -14.97 -20.24 1.37
C LEU A 825 -14.75 -21.62 0.82
N TYR A 826 -13.81 -21.74 -0.09
CA TYR A 826 -13.39 -22.99 -0.70
C TYR A 826 -11.92 -23.19 -0.43
N ASP A 827 -11.58 -24.34 0.13
CA ASP A 827 -10.21 -24.81 0.32
C ASP A 827 -10.03 -25.99 -0.62
N SER A 828 -9.28 -25.76 -1.72
CA SER A 828 -8.94 -26.77 -2.71
C SER A 828 -10.04 -27.77 -3.05
N ILE A 829 -10.50 -28.57 -2.11
CA ILE A 829 -11.49 -29.64 -2.26
C ILE A 829 -12.72 -29.47 -1.34
N ASN A 830 -12.63 -28.68 -0.27
CA ASN A 830 -13.67 -28.57 0.77
C ASN A 830 -14.45 -27.26 0.68
N THR A 831 -15.67 -27.27 1.22
CA THR A 831 -16.56 -26.10 1.23
C THR A 831 -16.87 -25.68 2.65
N PHE A 832 -16.71 -24.39 2.96
CA PHE A 832 -16.92 -23.83 4.30
C PHE A 832 -17.90 -22.66 4.24
N THR A 833 -19.10 -22.86 4.75
CA THR A 833 -20.11 -21.80 4.81
C THR A 833 -20.15 -21.21 6.22
N TYR A 834 -20.02 -19.89 6.27
CA TYR A 834 -20.06 -19.10 7.49
C TYR A 834 -21.28 -18.20 7.53
N GLU A 835 -21.86 -18.03 8.69
CA GLU A 835 -22.88 -17.02 8.97
C GLU A 835 -22.52 -16.25 10.23
N TYR A 836 -22.29 -14.94 10.10
CA TYR A 836 -21.92 -14.03 11.19
C TYR A 836 -23.13 -13.23 11.65
N ALA A 837 -23.29 -13.10 12.98
CA ALA A 837 -24.22 -12.16 13.55
C ALA A 837 -23.70 -10.73 13.36
N LEU A 838 -24.56 -9.83 12.86
CA LEU A 838 -24.24 -8.42 12.66
C LEU A 838 -24.72 -7.57 13.82
N ARG A 839 -24.01 -6.48 14.08
CA ARG A 839 -24.46 -5.41 14.96
C ARG A 839 -25.71 -4.77 14.36
N GLY A 840 -26.72 -4.55 15.18
CA GLY A 840 -27.98 -3.99 14.75
C GLY A 840 -27.91 -2.50 14.40
N ARG A 841 -29.07 -1.86 14.40
CA ARG A 841 -29.19 -0.42 14.17
C ARG A 841 -28.53 0.36 15.31
N GLU A 842 -27.71 1.35 14.94
CA GLU A 842 -26.96 2.20 15.88
C GLU A 842 -27.17 3.66 15.55
N VAL A 843 -27.36 4.49 16.60
CA VAL A 843 -27.36 5.94 16.50
C VAL A 843 -26.16 6.48 17.28
N ILE A 844 -25.30 7.26 16.63
CA ILE A 844 -24.06 7.73 17.21
C ILE A 844 -23.96 9.24 16.99
N PHE A 845 -23.75 9.98 18.08
CA PHE A 845 -23.39 11.38 18.05
C PHE A 845 -21.89 11.53 18.27
N THR A 846 -21.21 12.33 17.44
CA THR A 846 -19.76 12.58 17.55
C THR A 846 -19.47 14.08 17.52
N ALA A 847 -18.61 14.53 18.43
CA ALA A 847 -18.07 15.89 18.46
C ALA A 847 -16.55 15.82 18.25
N VAL A 848 -16.02 16.58 17.28
CA VAL A 848 -14.58 16.69 17.00
C VAL A 848 -14.17 18.16 17.14
N LEU A 849 -13.09 18.37 17.87
CA LEU A 849 -12.41 19.67 18.01
C LEU A 849 -11.00 19.57 17.42
N THR A 850 -10.65 20.46 16.50
CA THR A 850 -9.29 20.56 15.90
C THR A 850 -8.65 21.88 16.31
N ILE A 851 -7.47 21.82 16.96
CA ILE A 851 -6.75 22.99 17.50
C ILE A 851 -5.42 23.17 16.77
#